data_53f7b99621e8e670e934436c034e313e
#
_entry.id   53f7b99621e8e670e934436c034e313e
#
_cell.length_a   1.000
_cell.length_b   1.000
_cell.length_c   1.000
_cell.angle_alpha   90.00
_cell.angle_beta   90.00
_cell.angle_gamma   90.00
#
_symmetry.space_group_name_H-M   'P 1'
#
loop_
_entity.id
_entity.type
_entity.pdbx_description
1 polymer ?
#
loop_
_entity_poly.entity_id
_entity_poly.type
_entity_poly.pdbx_seq_one_letter_code
_entity_poly.pdbx_strand_id
1 'polypeptide(L)'
;MKKFLSLILCVASLCASAADNTFTLYGRVKDAVSKQDLTSTFVYRLDADGKALDSIQANQGRTYSGGVIDTVSNFFFRVPRTDSICMLEFRCKGYNDLTLPVDIKGVGRREEARSLETIFMERAPHTLRELTVTSTKIKFYNKGDTLVYNADAFQLAEGSMLDALIAQLPGAELNTDGQIKVNGEFVESLLLNGKEFMDGNNNVMLENIAAYTVKDIQVYEGQTNDDKLKGNFMAPKVLTMDVRLKKEYNMGWMINAQAGYGTEDRYLAKLFANMYTPTTRLSLIGNVNNLNDNRRPGRNDTWTPEQMPAGRKEYRMGGFNYDYTDSKDRKSARGSLMFAQSVNNDYRAASQLNFLPGGDTYDQAFSNSRRRELSLRTNHHFFIRDPKLIKSLYFDGSYLYAKNHNSGLSATFDRELQNVTMEMLEGLYSGNPSEALEAVINRYKIRTDGWNRSWDVSVNPYISYRIPQSNDQIYLSLDGGYSSRKEELWRDYEVNYGKNPVAADLRRQYVDNSPNHTMTLRGSTGYRGSFGKWQFGLGYGYSFEDKTADSYLYALDRLEDMGIYGVVPEGYLATLDPGNSDRTRLFTNKHVLTPEVIYYQQNKSSFFTLNLSPVISLVHRKLNYWKNNQDFKISRQNVTVDIDNIWYGRIEGGFGGKESNGRTSYRHSLRYSYRVASKLPELVDMLDVTSDYDPLNIYLGNPDLKAQVTHRHLVRWSYNPFSHSFYNILYLGATHTSNTLVRGYTYNTLTGVRVNRMYNVDGDRTFAVTDELNWQFGSQKQFTLSSEADASFSRYNDIIGVDMNEPEPYKVDFRSLSEKFKLGWQFAGQNLTLRCDYTNRHTSSHRDDFDTQNAHHINYGISGVFRLPAGFGISTDFMCYTRRGYGVDYLDTTDPVWNVRLTYSHPRYTRWVFMADGFDLLHKLSNVNYAVTATGRTVTYTNSLPRYLMFSVQYRLNLQPKKH
;
A
#
# COMPACT_ATOMS: atom_id res chain seq x y z
N MET A 1 21.48 20.52 -31.87
CA MET A 1 20.21 20.97 -32.43
C MET A 1 19.96 20.49 -33.88
N LYS A 2 20.82 20.69 -34.86
CA LYS A 2 20.57 20.25 -36.26
C LYS A 2 20.41 18.71 -36.43
N LYS A 3 21.13 17.87 -35.67
CA LYS A 3 20.98 16.40 -35.74
C LYS A 3 19.71 15.88 -35.00
N PHE A 4 19.19 16.61 -34.05
CA PHE A 4 17.95 16.27 -33.36
C PHE A 4 16.70 16.62 -34.21
N LEU A 5 16.79 17.72 -34.98
CA LEU A 5 15.72 18.09 -35.92
C LEU A 5 15.64 17.14 -37.12
N SER A 6 16.78 16.57 -37.57
CA SER A 6 16.81 15.54 -38.62
C SER A 6 16.19 14.22 -38.16
N LEU A 7 16.34 13.86 -36.90
CA LEU A 7 15.75 12.65 -36.36
C LEU A 7 14.21 12.78 -36.25
N ILE A 8 13.73 13.97 -35.87
CA ILE A 8 12.28 14.27 -35.83
C ILE A 8 11.67 14.29 -37.23
N LEU A 9 12.37 14.79 -38.24
CA LEU A 9 11.91 14.78 -39.64
C LEU A 9 11.93 13.34 -40.24
N CYS A 10 12.91 12.50 -39.89
CA CYS A 10 12.91 11.10 -40.32
C CYS A 10 11.81 10.26 -39.65
N VAL A 11 11.45 10.54 -38.41
CA VAL A 11 10.31 9.89 -37.73
C VAL A 11 8.97 10.36 -38.35
N ALA A 12 8.89 11.63 -38.73
CA ALA A 12 7.67 12.17 -39.40
C ALA A 12 7.46 11.61 -40.83
N SER A 13 8.53 11.22 -41.54
CA SER A 13 8.42 10.63 -42.90
C SER A 13 8.08 9.14 -42.90
N LEU A 14 8.22 8.42 -41.81
CA LEU A 14 7.82 7.02 -41.67
C LEU A 14 6.31 6.81 -41.34
N CYS A 15 5.57 7.89 -41.07
CA CYS A 15 4.13 7.85 -40.73
C CYS A 15 3.17 7.97 -41.91
N ALA A 16 3.65 7.94 -43.15
CA ALA A 16 2.80 7.90 -44.33
C ALA A 16 2.44 6.46 -44.74
N SER A 17 1.78 5.73 -43.85
CA SER A 17 1.03 4.55 -44.24
C SER A 17 -0.43 4.92 -44.56
N ALA A 18 -0.99 4.35 -45.63
CA ALA A 18 -2.33 4.60 -46.13
C ALA A 18 -3.34 4.65 -44.97
N ALA A 19 -4.05 5.77 -44.86
CA ALA A 19 -5.13 5.92 -43.89
C ALA A 19 -6.22 4.88 -44.19
N ASP A 20 -6.38 3.91 -43.30
CA ASP A 20 -7.47 2.96 -43.32
C ASP A 20 -8.79 3.74 -43.27
N ASN A 21 -9.63 3.63 -44.29
CA ASN A 21 -10.88 4.40 -44.40
C ASN A 21 -11.99 3.86 -43.49
N THR A 22 -11.61 3.20 -42.42
CA THR A 22 -12.49 2.65 -41.40
C THR A 22 -12.27 3.34 -40.03
N PHE A 23 -13.23 3.23 -39.13
CA PHE A 23 -13.11 3.59 -37.72
C PHE A 23 -13.73 2.51 -36.85
N THR A 24 -13.44 2.52 -35.59
CA THR A 24 -13.94 1.54 -34.64
C THR A 24 -15.17 2.08 -33.91
N LEU A 25 -16.30 1.40 -34.06
CA LEU A 25 -17.51 1.62 -33.28
C LEU A 25 -17.50 0.62 -32.13
N TYR A 26 -17.60 1.08 -30.89
CA TYR A 26 -17.60 0.22 -29.71
C TYR A 26 -18.68 0.59 -28.72
N GLY A 27 -19.17 -0.35 -27.96
CA GLY A 27 -20.19 -0.15 -26.95
C GLY A 27 -20.18 -1.26 -25.90
N ARG A 28 -21.12 -1.18 -24.97
CA ARG A 28 -21.27 -2.09 -23.84
C ARG A 28 -22.71 -2.56 -23.72
N VAL A 29 -22.93 -3.83 -23.37
CA VAL A 29 -24.26 -4.43 -23.25
C VAL A 29 -24.50 -4.88 -21.81
N LYS A 30 -25.61 -4.45 -21.22
CA LYS A 30 -25.96 -4.78 -19.83
C LYS A 30 -27.40 -5.29 -19.70
N ASP A 31 -27.65 -6.04 -18.63
CA ASP A 31 -29.01 -6.42 -18.22
C ASP A 31 -29.78 -5.17 -17.76
N ALA A 32 -30.98 -4.97 -18.27
CA ALA A 32 -31.79 -3.78 -18.00
C ALA A 32 -32.18 -3.62 -16.52
N VAL A 33 -32.25 -4.72 -15.77
CA VAL A 33 -32.66 -4.71 -14.34
C VAL A 33 -31.43 -4.75 -13.41
N SER A 34 -30.55 -5.75 -13.57
CA SER A 34 -29.41 -5.96 -12.67
C SER A 34 -28.20 -5.09 -13.00
N LYS A 35 -28.19 -4.41 -14.15
CA LYS A 35 -27.08 -3.62 -14.70
C LYS A 35 -25.77 -4.40 -14.88
N GLN A 36 -25.84 -5.71 -14.78
CA GLN A 36 -24.70 -6.59 -15.01
C GLN A 36 -24.35 -6.69 -16.50
N ASP A 37 -23.08 -6.88 -16.77
CA ASP A 37 -22.57 -7.06 -18.11
C ASP A 37 -23.03 -8.37 -18.73
N LEU A 38 -23.52 -8.31 -19.95
CA LEU A 38 -23.99 -9.46 -20.74
C LEU A 38 -22.90 -9.92 -21.71
N THR A 39 -21.83 -10.50 -21.17
CA THR A 39 -20.67 -10.95 -21.94
C THR A 39 -20.96 -12.13 -22.92
N SER A 40 -22.12 -12.75 -22.81
CA SER A 40 -22.60 -13.79 -23.72
C SER A 40 -23.41 -13.25 -24.87
N THR A 41 -23.62 -11.94 -24.99
CA THR A 41 -24.34 -11.30 -26.09
C THR A 41 -23.52 -11.37 -27.36
N PHE A 42 -24.16 -11.84 -28.45
CA PHE A 42 -23.64 -11.66 -29.79
C PHE A 42 -24.20 -10.38 -30.38
N VAL A 43 -23.35 -9.58 -30.96
CA VAL A 43 -23.73 -8.36 -31.67
C VAL A 43 -23.45 -8.56 -33.14
N TYR A 44 -24.48 -8.34 -33.96
CA TYR A 44 -24.44 -8.47 -35.40
C TYR A 44 -24.50 -7.06 -36.01
N ARG A 45 -23.66 -6.82 -36.98
CA ARG A 45 -23.76 -5.63 -37.85
C ARG A 45 -24.55 -6.06 -39.10
N LEU A 46 -25.67 -5.39 -39.38
CA LEU A 46 -26.57 -5.72 -40.46
C LEU A 46 -26.38 -4.77 -41.65
N ASP A 47 -26.67 -5.27 -42.85
CA ASP A 47 -26.82 -4.45 -44.05
C ASP A 47 -28.23 -3.82 -44.11
N ALA A 48 -28.51 -3.08 -45.20
CA ALA A 48 -29.80 -2.41 -45.41
C ALA A 48 -30.98 -3.40 -45.54
N ASP A 49 -30.71 -4.66 -45.90
CA ASP A 49 -31.70 -5.70 -46.06
C ASP A 49 -31.86 -6.58 -44.80
N GLY A 50 -31.17 -6.22 -43.70
CA GLY A 50 -31.22 -6.92 -42.42
C GLY A 50 -30.37 -8.20 -42.36
N LYS A 51 -29.48 -8.43 -43.34
CA LYS A 51 -28.55 -9.57 -43.33
C LYS A 51 -27.28 -9.22 -42.56
N ALA A 52 -26.79 -10.16 -41.76
CA ALA A 52 -25.57 -9.97 -41.00
C ALA A 52 -24.33 -9.87 -41.90
N LEU A 53 -23.66 -8.73 -41.84
CA LEU A 53 -22.39 -8.48 -42.50
C LEU A 53 -21.21 -8.98 -41.66
N ASP A 54 -21.32 -8.84 -40.33
CA ASP A 54 -20.28 -9.20 -39.38
C ASP A 54 -20.91 -9.48 -38.01
N SER A 55 -20.21 -10.23 -37.16
CA SER A 55 -20.69 -10.52 -35.81
C SER A 55 -19.54 -10.62 -34.81
N ILE A 56 -19.77 -10.14 -33.58
CA ILE A 56 -18.81 -10.24 -32.51
C ILE A 56 -19.50 -10.56 -31.18
N GLN A 57 -18.88 -11.37 -30.37
CA GLN A 57 -19.37 -11.58 -29.02
C GLN A 57 -18.96 -10.40 -28.12
N ALA A 58 -19.91 -9.87 -27.37
CA ALA A 58 -19.70 -8.75 -26.45
C ALA A 58 -18.92 -9.18 -25.18
N ASN A 59 -17.69 -9.65 -25.37
CA ASN A 59 -16.74 -10.01 -24.32
C ASN A 59 -15.33 -9.47 -24.60
N GLN A 60 -15.22 -8.56 -25.59
CA GLN A 60 -13.95 -8.09 -26.14
C GLN A 60 -13.33 -6.96 -25.29
N GLY A 61 -14.06 -6.45 -24.32
CA GLY A 61 -13.59 -5.35 -23.51
C GLY A 61 -13.33 -5.74 -22.07
N ARG A 62 -12.27 -5.18 -21.55
CA ARG A 62 -12.03 -5.11 -20.13
C ARG A 62 -12.02 -3.65 -19.78
N THR A 63 -12.93 -3.27 -18.90
CA THR A 63 -13.03 -1.91 -18.43
C THR A 63 -12.50 -1.85 -17.03
N TYR A 64 -11.72 -0.84 -16.75
CA TYR A 64 -11.24 -0.48 -15.44
C TYR A 64 -12.06 0.70 -14.91
N SER A 65 -12.76 0.53 -13.82
CA SER A 65 -13.54 1.56 -13.17
C SER A 65 -13.35 1.47 -11.67
N GLY A 66 -12.63 2.43 -11.08
CA GLY A 66 -12.42 2.48 -9.65
C GLY A 66 -11.61 1.32 -9.10
N GLY A 67 -10.56 0.96 -9.78
CA GLY A 67 -9.80 -0.18 -9.37
C GLY A 67 -10.36 -1.53 -9.81
N VAL A 68 -11.24 -1.60 -10.81
CA VAL A 68 -11.87 -2.83 -11.31
C VAL A 68 -11.54 -3.10 -12.73
N ILE A 69 -11.14 -4.31 -12.96
CA ILE A 69 -11.33 -4.92 -14.24
C ILE A 69 -12.61 -5.72 -14.21
N ASP A 70 -13.58 -5.25 -14.92
CA ASP A 70 -14.75 -6.03 -15.24
C ASP A 70 -14.54 -6.71 -16.60
N THR A 71 -14.89 -7.99 -16.74
CA THR A 71 -15.20 -8.50 -18.06
C THR A 71 -16.48 -7.82 -18.46
N VAL A 72 -16.32 -6.71 -19.13
CA VAL A 72 -17.46 -5.96 -19.61
C VAL A 72 -17.89 -6.53 -20.92
N SER A 73 -19.18 -6.49 -21.13
CA SER A 73 -19.82 -6.85 -22.37
C SER A 73 -19.53 -5.81 -23.46
N ASN A 74 -18.24 -5.50 -23.66
CA ASN A 74 -17.82 -4.62 -24.73
C ASN A 74 -17.76 -5.38 -26.05
N PHE A 75 -18.21 -4.70 -27.08
CA PHE A 75 -18.08 -5.12 -28.47
C PHE A 75 -17.46 -3.98 -29.27
N PHE A 76 -16.87 -4.30 -30.42
CA PHE A 76 -16.36 -3.31 -31.35
C PHE A 76 -16.47 -3.80 -32.79
N PHE A 77 -16.81 -2.91 -33.72
CA PHE A 77 -16.80 -3.16 -35.17
C PHE A 77 -15.90 -2.13 -35.85
N ARG A 78 -15.20 -2.57 -36.88
CA ARG A 78 -14.60 -1.65 -37.85
C ARG A 78 -15.65 -1.33 -38.89
N VAL A 79 -16.02 -0.06 -38.97
CA VAL A 79 -17.09 0.43 -39.84
C VAL A 79 -16.49 1.37 -40.89
N PRO A 80 -16.87 1.25 -42.19
CA PRO A 80 -16.47 2.20 -43.21
C PRO A 80 -16.98 3.60 -42.88
N ARG A 81 -16.16 4.62 -43.10
CA ARG A 81 -16.54 6.03 -42.88
C ARG A 81 -17.52 6.57 -43.90
N THR A 82 -17.79 5.81 -44.91
CA THR A 82 -18.75 6.13 -45.99
C THR A 82 -20.19 5.87 -45.64
N ASP A 83 -20.43 5.04 -44.61
CA ASP A 83 -21.77 4.69 -44.20
C ASP A 83 -22.46 5.82 -43.46
N SER A 84 -23.78 5.93 -43.57
CA SER A 84 -24.56 6.96 -42.87
C SER A 84 -25.21 6.43 -41.60
N ILE A 85 -25.64 5.17 -41.62
CA ILE A 85 -26.31 4.48 -40.52
C ILE A 85 -25.73 3.06 -40.44
N CYS A 86 -25.42 2.60 -39.26
CA CYS A 86 -25.01 1.24 -38.96
C CYS A 86 -26.10 0.56 -38.12
N MET A 87 -26.69 -0.52 -38.63
CA MET A 87 -27.68 -1.30 -37.88
C MET A 87 -26.96 -2.35 -37.03
N LEU A 88 -27.23 -2.35 -35.74
CA LEU A 88 -26.70 -3.36 -34.81
C LEU A 88 -27.83 -4.14 -34.18
N GLU A 89 -27.72 -5.48 -34.21
CA GLU A 89 -28.62 -6.40 -33.54
C GLU A 89 -27.92 -7.15 -32.43
N PHE A 90 -28.54 -7.17 -31.25
CA PHE A 90 -28.01 -7.78 -30.02
C PHE A 90 -28.81 -9.03 -29.69
N ARG A 91 -28.15 -10.17 -29.63
CA ARG A 91 -28.77 -11.47 -29.28
C ARG A 91 -28.07 -12.06 -28.06
N CYS A 92 -28.84 -12.32 -27.03
CA CYS A 92 -28.32 -12.93 -25.79
C CYS A 92 -29.29 -14.01 -25.30
N LYS A 93 -28.81 -15.20 -25.03
CA LYS A 93 -29.65 -16.30 -24.55
C LYS A 93 -30.36 -15.92 -23.25
N GLY A 94 -31.70 -15.94 -23.28
CA GLY A 94 -32.55 -15.57 -22.15
C GLY A 94 -32.93 -14.08 -22.12
N TYR A 95 -32.67 -13.34 -23.19
CA TYR A 95 -33.05 -11.95 -23.37
C TYR A 95 -33.82 -11.79 -24.69
N ASN A 96 -34.61 -10.73 -24.79
CA ASN A 96 -35.25 -10.34 -26.03
C ASN A 96 -34.18 -9.75 -26.97
N ASP A 97 -34.25 -10.11 -28.23
CA ASP A 97 -33.39 -9.55 -29.28
C ASP A 97 -33.68 -8.06 -29.43
N LEU A 98 -32.61 -7.26 -29.58
CA LEU A 98 -32.69 -5.79 -29.66
C LEU A 98 -31.95 -5.31 -30.91
N THR A 99 -32.62 -4.54 -31.75
CA THR A 99 -32.02 -3.93 -32.95
C THR A 99 -31.99 -2.41 -32.81
N LEU A 100 -30.85 -1.81 -33.05
CA LEU A 100 -30.63 -0.38 -32.90
C LEU A 100 -29.96 0.21 -34.15
N PRO A 101 -30.52 1.30 -34.72
CA PRO A 101 -29.81 2.12 -35.70
C PRO A 101 -28.80 3.04 -35.02
N VAL A 102 -27.59 3.07 -35.50
CA VAL A 102 -26.50 3.93 -35.01
C VAL A 102 -26.16 4.92 -36.11
N ASP A 103 -26.37 6.21 -35.84
CA ASP A 103 -25.98 7.29 -36.77
C ASP A 103 -24.49 7.49 -36.73
N ILE A 104 -23.82 7.32 -37.86
CA ILE A 104 -22.37 7.47 -38.00
C ILE A 104 -21.98 8.59 -38.97
N LYS A 105 -22.91 9.46 -39.33
CA LYS A 105 -22.63 10.65 -40.15
C LYS A 105 -21.60 11.56 -39.49
N GLY A 106 -20.73 12.14 -40.30
CA GLY A 106 -19.79 13.16 -39.84
C GLY A 106 -18.60 12.68 -39.02
N VAL A 107 -18.26 11.36 -39.09
CA VAL A 107 -17.03 10.85 -38.46
C VAL A 107 -15.80 11.46 -39.13
N GLY A 108 -15.05 12.27 -38.37
CA GLY A 108 -13.85 12.96 -38.84
C GLY A 108 -12.67 12.00 -39.12
N ARG A 109 -11.72 12.39 -40.00
CA ARG A 109 -10.56 11.57 -40.36
C ARG A 109 -9.69 11.19 -39.16
N ARG A 110 -9.70 11.96 -38.10
CA ARG A 110 -8.92 11.73 -36.87
C ARG A 110 -9.70 10.99 -35.77
N GLU A 111 -10.98 10.74 -35.95
CA GLU A 111 -11.77 9.97 -35.00
C GLU A 111 -11.58 8.48 -35.27
N GLU A 112 -10.68 7.85 -34.54
CA GLU A 112 -10.33 6.43 -34.73
C GLU A 112 -11.37 5.48 -34.11
N ALA A 113 -12.12 5.96 -33.10
CA ALA A 113 -13.12 5.16 -32.41
C ALA A 113 -14.28 6.04 -31.88
N ARG A 114 -15.50 5.52 -31.87
CA ARG A 114 -16.69 6.14 -31.30
C ARG A 114 -17.35 5.21 -30.30
N SER A 115 -17.66 5.71 -29.10
CA SER A 115 -18.39 4.98 -28.08
C SER A 115 -19.90 5.15 -28.24
N LEU A 116 -20.62 4.06 -28.19
CA LEU A 116 -22.07 4.06 -28.01
C LEU A 116 -22.44 4.20 -26.53
N GLU A 117 -23.65 4.69 -26.25
CA GLU A 117 -24.22 4.58 -24.91
C GLU A 117 -24.35 3.09 -24.51
N THR A 118 -24.35 2.82 -23.20
CA THR A 118 -24.57 1.44 -22.74
C THR A 118 -25.94 0.92 -23.18
N ILE A 119 -25.94 -0.21 -23.87
CA ILE A 119 -27.15 -0.87 -24.37
C ILE A 119 -27.70 -1.78 -23.26
N PHE A 120 -29.00 -1.65 -22.99
CA PHE A 120 -29.69 -2.46 -21.97
C PHE A 120 -30.63 -3.46 -22.63
N MET A 121 -30.45 -4.76 -22.34
CA MET A 121 -31.32 -5.84 -22.84
C MET A 121 -32.29 -6.31 -21.75
N GLU A 122 -33.53 -6.50 -22.12
CA GLU A 122 -34.59 -7.04 -21.27
C GLU A 122 -34.65 -8.58 -21.37
N ARG A 123 -34.93 -9.22 -20.24
CA ARG A 123 -34.99 -10.68 -20.14
C ARG A 123 -36.25 -11.22 -20.81
N ALA A 124 -36.09 -12.27 -21.61
CA ALA A 124 -37.22 -13.04 -22.12
C ALA A 124 -37.85 -13.89 -20.98
N PRO A 125 -39.17 -14.00 -20.88
CA PRO A 125 -39.85 -14.85 -19.90
C PRO A 125 -39.53 -16.32 -20.14
N HIS A 126 -38.94 -17.03 -19.19
CA HIS A 126 -38.66 -18.47 -19.28
C HIS A 126 -39.35 -19.26 -18.19
N THR A 127 -40.04 -20.32 -18.56
CA THR A 127 -40.46 -21.41 -17.69
C THR A 127 -39.32 -22.42 -17.48
N LEU A 128 -38.90 -22.61 -16.24
CA LEU A 128 -37.80 -23.51 -15.88
C LEU A 128 -38.25 -24.96 -15.81
N ARG A 129 -37.58 -25.85 -16.58
CA ARG A 129 -37.53 -27.28 -16.29
C ARG A 129 -36.30 -27.58 -15.39
N GLU A 130 -36.59 -28.31 -14.33
CA GLU A 130 -35.56 -28.73 -13.37
C GLU A 130 -34.64 -29.79 -14.00
N LEU A 131 -33.36 -29.51 -14.07
CA LEU A 131 -32.34 -30.46 -14.50
C LEU A 131 -31.27 -30.57 -13.40
N THR A 132 -31.23 -31.70 -12.72
CA THR A 132 -30.19 -32.03 -11.76
C THR A 132 -28.95 -32.54 -12.48
N VAL A 133 -27.90 -31.74 -12.57
CA VAL A 133 -26.60 -32.14 -13.10
C VAL A 133 -25.62 -32.31 -11.98
N THR A 134 -25.25 -33.55 -11.67
CA THR A 134 -24.10 -33.88 -10.81
C THR A 134 -22.82 -33.79 -11.63
N SER A 135 -22.19 -32.62 -11.62
CA SER A 135 -20.87 -32.42 -12.22
C SER A 135 -19.87 -32.02 -11.13
N THR A 136 -18.67 -32.60 -11.18
CA THR A 136 -17.54 -32.18 -10.34
C THR A 136 -17.30 -30.69 -10.59
N LYS A 137 -17.46 -29.85 -9.56
CA LYS A 137 -17.33 -28.40 -9.68
C LYS A 137 -15.87 -28.05 -9.99
N ILE A 138 -15.63 -27.49 -11.16
CA ILE A 138 -14.31 -26.98 -11.56
C ILE A 138 -13.94 -25.81 -10.65
N LYS A 139 -12.78 -25.87 -9.99
CA LYS A 139 -12.34 -24.85 -9.03
C LYS A 139 -12.05 -23.52 -9.68
N PHE A 140 -11.38 -23.53 -10.84
CA PHE A 140 -11.08 -22.34 -11.60
C PHE A 140 -10.92 -22.67 -13.08
N TYR A 141 -11.16 -21.67 -13.93
CA TYR A 141 -11.02 -21.76 -15.38
C TYR A 141 -10.73 -20.40 -15.98
N ASN A 142 -10.12 -20.37 -17.14
CA ASN A 142 -9.90 -19.14 -17.88
C ASN A 142 -11.07 -18.87 -18.83
N LYS A 143 -11.64 -17.66 -18.76
CA LYS A 143 -12.64 -17.14 -19.68
C LYS A 143 -12.02 -15.98 -20.47
N GLY A 144 -11.47 -16.26 -21.62
CA GLY A 144 -10.62 -15.32 -22.33
C GLY A 144 -9.36 -15.02 -21.48
N ASP A 145 -9.09 -13.75 -21.22
CA ASP A 145 -7.98 -13.31 -20.37
C ASP A 145 -8.34 -13.22 -18.87
N THR A 146 -9.55 -13.61 -18.48
CA THR A 146 -10.04 -13.57 -17.10
C THR A 146 -9.90 -14.93 -16.46
N LEU A 147 -9.20 -14.99 -15.34
CA LEU A 147 -9.15 -16.15 -14.47
C LEU A 147 -10.39 -16.12 -13.56
N VAL A 148 -11.23 -17.14 -13.65
CA VAL A 148 -12.47 -17.26 -12.88
C VAL A 148 -12.35 -18.38 -11.87
N TYR A 149 -12.50 -18.06 -10.59
CA TYR A 149 -12.58 -19.03 -9.51
C TYR A 149 -14.06 -19.25 -9.14
N ASN A 150 -14.49 -20.50 -9.14
CA ASN A 150 -15.83 -20.87 -8.71
C ASN A 150 -15.87 -21.01 -7.19
N ALA A 151 -16.47 -20.06 -6.48
CA ALA A 151 -16.49 -20.05 -5.02
C ALA A 151 -17.11 -21.32 -4.40
N ASP A 152 -18.13 -21.88 -5.02
CA ASP A 152 -18.79 -23.11 -4.54
C ASP A 152 -17.93 -24.39 -4.67
N ALA A 153 -16.80 -24.31 -5.37
CA ALA A 153 -15.86 -25.43 -5.49
C ALA A 153 -14.84 -25.48 -4.35
N PHE A 154 -14.77 -24.43 -3.51
CA PHE A 154 -13.90 -24.34 -2.34
C PHE A 154 -14.70 -24.67 -1.08
N GLN A 155 -14.17 -25.57 -0.30
CA GLN A 155 -14.80 -25.96 0.95
C GLN A 155 -14.21 -25.14 2.08
N LEU A 156 -15.04 -24.36 2.72
CA LEU A 156 -14.67 -23.45 3.81
C LEU A 156 -15.40 -23.87 5.09
N ALA A 157 -14.81 -23.61 6.24
CA ALA A 157 -15.52 -23.73 7.50
C ALA A 157 -16.76 -22.85 7.49
N GLU A 158 -17.85 -23.29 8.09
CA GLU A 158 -19.03 -22.43 8.22
C GLU A 158 -18.68 -21.20 9.04
N GLY A 159 -19.18 -20.05 8.59
CA GLY A 159 -18.78 -18.78 9.20
C GLY A 159 -17.60 -18.08 8.51
N SER A 160 -16.98 -18.73 7.55
CA SER A 160 -15.86 -18.14 6.80
C SER A 160 -16.28 -16.91 6.02
N MET A 161 -15.42 -15.91 6.02
CA MET A 161 -15.57 -14.69 5.25
C MET A 161 -14.77 -14.75 3.96
N LEU A 162 -14.84 -13.72 3.16
CA LEU A 162 -14.18 -13.62 1.87
C LEU A 162 -12.66 -13.84 1.96
N ASP A 163 -12.03 -13.38 3.03
CA ASP A 163 -10.62 -13.59 3.31
C ASP A 163 -10.22 -15.08 3.31
N ALA A 164 -11.03 -15.91 4.01
CA ALA A 164 -10.80 -17.35 4.06
C ALA A 164 -10.99 -18.00 2.68
N LEU A 165 -11.90 -17.48 1.85
CA LEU A 165 -12.06 -17.92 0.48
C LEU A 165 -10.86 -17.57 -0.37
N ILE A 166 -10.40 -16.30 -0.32
CA ILE A 166 -9.27 -15.82 -1.11
C ILE A 166 -7.98 -16.55 -0.72
N ALA A 167 -7.75 -16.80 0.56
CA ALA A 167 -6.59 -17.56 1.03
C ALA A 167 -6.52 -19.01 0.50
N GLN A 168 -7.66 -19.58 0.05
CA GLN A 168 -7.71 -20.90 -0.56
C GLN A 168 -7.66 -20.88 -2.09
N LEU A 169 -7.73 -19.71 -2.71
CA LEU A 169 -7.66 -19.62 -4.17
C LEU A 169 -6.27 -20.01 -4.65
N PRO A 170 -6.20 -20.90 -5.63
CA PRO A 170 -4.94 -21.25 -6.25
C PRO A 170 -4.21 -20.06 -6.86
N GLY A 171 -2.95 -19.86 -6.51
CA GLY A 171 -2.16 -18.73 -6.97
C GLY A 171 -2.47 -17.39 -6.29
N ALA A 172 -3.39 -17.36 -5.32
CA ALA A 172 -3.66 -16.16 -4.56
C ALA A 172 -2.94 -16.19 -3.20
N GLU A 173 -2.39 -15.05 -2.83
CA GLU A 173 -1.80 -14.77 -1.53
C GLU A 173 -2.51 -13.57 -0.90
N LEU A 174 -2.81 -13.66 0.37
CA LEU A 174 -3.43 -12.60 1.16
C LEU A 174 -2.56 -12.31 2.37
N ASN A 175 -2.07 -11.07 2.48
CA ASN A 175 -1.32 -10.65 3.67
C ASN A 175 -2.24 -10.04 4.75
N THR A 176 -1.64 -9.70 5.90
CA THR A 176 -2.34 -9.09 7.06
C THR A 176 -2.98 -7.75 6.78
N ASP A 177 -2.39 -6.99 5.87
CA ASP A 177 -2.85 -5.64 5.56
C ASP A 177 -4.01 -5.66 4.54
N GLY A 178 -4.50 -6.87 4.19
CA GLY A 178 -5.55 -7.07 3.20
C GLY A 178 -5.07 -6.90 1.77
N GLN A 179 -3.76 -6.89 1.55
CA GLN A 179 -3.20 -6.88 0.21
C GLN A 179 -3.26 -8.29 -0.38
N ILE A 180 -3.66 -8.38 -1.61
CA ILE A 180 -3.82 -9.63 -2.33
C ILE A 180 -2.81 -9.65 -3.47
N LYS A 181 -2.09 -10.75 -3.62
CA LYS A 181 -1.37 -11.08 -4.83
C LYS A 181 -2.09 -12.22 -5.55
N VAL A 182 -2.13 -12.20 -6.85
CA VAL A 182 -2.57 -13.35 -7.66
C VAL A 182 -1.53 -13.59 -8.73
N ASN A 183 -1.01 -14.82 -8.75
CA ASN A 183 0.09 -15.17 -9.64
C ASN A 183 1.28 -14.21 -9.50
N GLY A 184 1.66 -13.88 -8.27
CA GLY A 184 2.78 -13.01 -7.91
C GLY A 184 2.56 -11.52 -8.18
N GLU A 185 1.45 -11.13 -8.80
CA GLU A 185 1.14 -9.74 -9.12
C GLU A 185 0.15 -9.16 -8.12
N PHE A 186 0.42 -7.95 -7.61
CA PHE A 186 -0.49 -7.28 -6.69
C PHE A 186 -1.81 -6.96 -7.37
N VAL A 187 -2.89 -7.36 -6.71
CA VAL A 187 -4.24 -6.90 -7.03
C VAL A 187 -4.37 -5.46 -6.55
N GLU A 188 -4.29 -4.52 -7.46
CA GLU A 188 -4.42 -3.09 -7.12
C GLU A 188 -5.85 -2.75 -6.71
N SER A 189 -6.83 -3.55 -7.12
CA SER A 189 -8.23 -3.28 -6.82
C SER A 189 -9.03 -4.54 -6.53
N LEU A 190 -9.70 -4.53 -5.37
CA LEU A 190 -10.65 -5.55 -4.95
C LEU A 190 -12.07 -4.98 -5.04
N LEU A 191 -12.93 -5.68 -5.81
CA LEU A 191 -14.26 -5.21 -6.10
C LEU A 191 -15.35 -6.16 -5.65
N LEU A 192 -16.52 -5.58 -5.45
CA LEU A 192 -17.77 -6.30 -5.21
C LEU A 192 -18.75 -6.01 -6.34
N ASN A 193 -19.05 -7.02 -7.17
CA ASN A 193 -19.94 -6.89 -8.33
C ASN A 193 -19.55 -5.71 -9.26
N GLY A 194 -18.26 -5.59 -9.58
CA GLY A 194 -17.76 -4.58 -10.49
C GLY A 194 -17.63 -3.18 -9.90
N LYS A 195 -17.77 -2.98 -8.59
CA LYS A 195 -17.65 -1.68 -7.94
C LYS A 195 -16.68 -1.72 -6.76
N GLU A 196 -15.93 -0.65 -6.56
CA GLU A 196 -15.12 -0.47 -5.35
C GLU A 196 -15.99 -0.59 -4.10
N PHE A 197 -15.40 -1.11 -3.06
CA PHE A 197 -16.05 -1.29 -1.78
C PHE A 197 -15.27 -0.50 -0.70
N MET A 198 -15.95 0.40 0.01
CA MET A 198 -15.37 1.17 1.11
C MET A 198 -14.07 1.90 0.74
N ASP A 199 -14.04 2.59 -0.42
CA ASP A 199 -12.90 3.34 -0.96
C ASP A 199 -11.59 2.53 -1.04
N GLY A 200 -11.70 1.26 -1.41
CA GLY A 200 -10.54 0.37 -1.51
C GLY A 200 -10.07 -0.18 -0.16
N ASN A 201 -10.85 -0.06 0.92
CA ASN A 201 -10.53 -0.72 2.17
C ASN A 201 -10.82 -2.23 2.07
N ASN A 202 -9.83 -2.96 1.57
CA ASN A 202 -9.93 -4.39 1.33
C ASN A 202 -10.28 -5.17 2.62
N ASN A 203 -9.74 -4.77 3.77
CA ASN A 203 -9.95 -5.46 5.04
C ASN A 203 -11.43 -5.50 5.42
N VAL A 204 -12.16 -4.40 5.23
CA VAL A 204 -13.59 -4.36 5.52
C VAL A 204 -14.37 -5.34 4.64
N MET A 205 -14.05 -5.39 3.36
CA MET A 205 -14.68 -6.34 2.43
C MET A 205 -14.32 -7.79 2.79
N LEU A 206 -13.04 -8.06 3.02
CA LEU A 206 -12.50 -9.37 3.33
C LEU A 206 -13.11 -9.97 4.60
N GLU A 207 -13.28 -9.16 5.63
CA GLU A 207 -13.77 -9.61 6.93
C GLU A 207 -15.30 -9.70 7.05
N ASN A 208 -16.04 -9.05 6.16
CA ASN A 208 -17.49 -8.91 6.33
C ASN A 208 -18.34 -9.55 5.23
N ILE A 209 -17.78 -9.79 4.03
CA ILE A 209 -18.50 -10.52 3.00
C ILE A 209 -18.40 -12.01 3.32
N ALA A 210 -19.54 -12.63 3.59
CA ALA A 210 -19.59 -14.05 3.88
C ALA A 210 -19.25 -14.88 2.63
N ALA A 211 -18.31 -15.81 2.73
CA ALA A 211 -17.83 -16.60 1.60
C ALA A 211 -18.95 -17.36 0.86
N TYR A 212 -19.99 -17.85 1.57
CA TYR A 212 -21.11 -18.56 0.97
C TYR A 212 -22.00 -17.70 0.05
N THR A 213 -21.90 -16.36 0.17
CA THR A 213 -22.64 -15.41 -0.69
C THR A 213 -21.97 -15.21 -2.03
N VAL A 214 -20.69 -15.59 -2.15
CA VAL A 214 -19.89 -15.42 -3.36
C VAL A 214 -20.23 -16.51 -4.37
N LYS A 215 -20.44 -16.12 -5.62
CA LYS A 215 -20.64 -17.01 -6.75
C LYS A 215 -19.32 -17.39 -7.40
N ASP A 216 -18.58 -16.38 -7.82
CA ASP A 216 -17.29 -16.52 -8.47
C ASP A 216 -16.39 -15.31 -8.17
N ILE A 217 -15.09 -15.51 -8.28
CA ILE A 217 -14.10 -14.44 -8.19
C ILE A 217 -13.38 -14.37 -9.52
N GLN A 218 -13.37 -13.20 -10.13
CA GLN A 218 -12.78 -12.93 -11.43
C GLN A 218 -11.52 -12.13 -11.28
N VAL A 219 -10.41 -12.59 -11.84
CA VAL A 219 -9.12 -11.90 -11.81
C VAL A 219 -8.67 -11.63 -13.25
N TYR A 220 -8.31 -10.40 -13.52
CA TYR A 220 -8.02 -9.95 -14.87
C TYR A 220 -7.25 -8.63 -14.88
N GLU A 221 -6.61 -8.28 -16.01
CA GLU A 221 -5.90 -7.01 -16.21
C GLU A 221 -6.80 -5.94 -16.86
N GLY A 222 -6.81 -4.73 -16.33
CA GLY A 222 -7.56 -3.60 -16.89
C GLY A 222 -6.94 -2.25 -16.56
N GLN A 223 -7.57 -1.21 -17.03
CA GLN A 223 -7.11 0.15 -16.78
C GLN A 223 -7.70 0.70 -15.49
N THR A 224 -6.96 1.58 -14.79
CA THR A 224 -7.45 2.27 -13.60
C THR A 224 -8.66 3.17 -13.94
N ASN A 225 -9.50 3.44 -12.97
CA ASN A 225 -10.56 4.45 -13.12
C ASN A 225 -9.97 5.79 -13.50
N ASP A 226 -8.85 6.15 -12.89
CA ASP A 226 -8.16 7.40 -13.13
C ASP A 226 -7.66 7.49 -14.57
N ASP A 227 -7.08 6.43 -15.13
CA ASP A 227 -6.66 6.40 -16.53
C ASP A 227 -7.83 6.52 -17.50
N LYS A 228 -8.96 5.88 -17.18
CA LYS A 228 -10.18 6.01 -17.99
C LYS A 228 -10.76 7.41 -17.93
N LEU A 229 -10.74 8.03 -16.75
CA LEU A 229 -11.17 9.40 -16.55
C LEU A 229 -10.28 10.37 -17.32
N LYS A 230 -8.97 10.15 -17.26
CA LYS A 230 -7.98 10.94 -17.98
C LYS A 230 -7.93 10.63 -19.48
N GLY A 231 -8.69 9.64 -19.95
CA GLY A 231 -8.69 9.20 -21.35
C GLY A 231 -7.39 8.52 -21.79
N ASN A 232 -6.62 8.04 -20.85
CA ASN A 232 -5.38 7.32 -21.10
C ASN A 232 -5.67 5.86 -21.42
N PHE A 233 -6.30 5.58 -22.55
CA PHE A 233 -6.72 4.23 -22.94
C PHE A 233 -5.55 3.27 -23.22
N MET A 234 -4.34 3.80 -23.34
CA MET A 234 -3.11 3.02 -23.54
C MET A 234 -2.27 2.89 -22.28
N ALA A 235 -2.77 3.38 -21.13
CA ALA A 235 -2.10 3.19 -19.84
C ALA A 235 -1.86 1.70 -19.57
N PRO A 236 -0.77 1.36 -18.88
CA PRO A 236 -0.52 -0.01 -18.44
C PRO A 236 -1.72 -0.55 -17.68
N LYS A 237 -2.14 -1.76 -18.04
CA LYS A 237 -3.21 -2.45 -17.32
C LYS A 237 -2.69 -2.93 -15.98
N VAL A 238 -3.54 -2.92 -14.97
CA VAL A 238 -3.27 -3.39 -13.61
C VAL A 238 -4.13 -4.60 -13.28
N LEU A 239 -3.65 -5.43 -12.35
CA LEU A 239 -4.39 -6.62 -11.94
C LEU A 239 -5.53 -6.25 -10.99
N THR A 240 -6.72 -6.79 -11.25
CA THR A 240 -7.93 -6.57 -10.47
C THR A 240 -8.63 -7.87 -10.12
N MET A 241 -9.18 -7.94 -8.92
CA MET A 241 -10.01 -9.04 -8.44
C MET A 241 -11.45 -8.55 -8.22
N ASP A 242 -12.41 -9.12 -8.91
CA ASP A 242 -13.83 -8.81 -8.76
C ASP A 242 -14.60 -9.98 -8.16
N VAL A 243 -15.14 -9.76 -6.98
CA VAL A 243 -15.95 -10.72 -6.22
C VAL A 243 -17.40 -10.59 -6.66
N ARG A 244 -17.90 -11.61 -7.32
CA ARG A 244 -19.28 -11.69 -7.79
C ARG A 244 -20.16 -12.41 -6.79
N LEU A 245 -21.19 -11.76 -6.31
CA LEU A 245 -22.18 -12.39 -5.43
C LEU A 245 -23.17 -13.24 -6.23
N LYS A 246 -23.76 -14.24 -5.60
CA LYS A 246 -24.90 -14.99 -6.13
C LYS A 246 -26.08 -14.05 -6.31
N LYS A 247 -26.97 -14.35 -7.25
CA LYS A 247 -28.09 -13.47 -7.61
C LYS A 247 -28.98 -13.11 -6.41
N GLU A 248 -29.19 -14.07 -5.54
CA GLU A 248 -29.95 -13.90 -4.31
C GLU A 248 -29.33 -12.92 -3.29
N TYR A 249 -28.03 -12.62 -3.44
CA TYR A 249 -27.31 -11.67 -2.58
C TYR A 249 -26.94 -10.36 -3.30
N ASN A 250 -27.50 -10.10 -4.49
CA ASN A 250 -27.21 -8.88 -5.25
C ASN A 250 -28.09 -7.68 -4.86
N MET A 251 -29.12 -7.89 -4.06
CA MET A 251 -30.00 -6.84 -3.56
C MET A 251 -30.56 -7.24 -2.21
N GLY A 252 -30.49 -6.34 -1.23
CA GLY A 252 -31.01 -6.57 0.11
C GLY A 252 -30.17 -5.97 1.24
N TRP A 253 -30.26 -6.59 2.41
CA TRP A 253 -29.48 -6.25 3.59
C TRP A 253 -28.58 -7.42 3.99
N MET A 254 -27.34 -7.10 4.29
CA MET A 254 -26.37 -8.03 4.87
C MET A 254 -25.94 -7.44 6.20
N ILE A 255 -26.15 -8.16 7.30
CA ILE A 255 -25.76 -7.75 8.64
C ILE A 255 -24.90 -8.86 9.25
N ASN A 256 -23.77 -8.46 9.79
CA ASN A 256 -22.84 -9.32 10.52
C ASN A 256 -22.50 -8.64 11.84
N ALA A 257 -22.91 -9.24 12.95
CA ALA A 257 -22.63 -8.76 14.30
C ALA A 257 -21.86 -9.84 15.06
N GLN A 258 -20.77 -9.48 15.72
CA GLN A 258 -19.95 -10.38 16.51
C GLN A 258 -19.67 -9.74 17.88
N ALA A 259 -19.80 -10.52 18.95
CA ALA A 259 -19.40 -10.12 20.28
C ALA A 259 -18.61 -11.26 20.94
N GLY A 260 -17.57 -10.92 21.68
CA GLY A 260 -16.71 -11.89 22.34
C GLY A 260 -16.09 -11.33 23.61
N TYR A 261 -15.79 -12.24 24.54
CA TYR A 261 -15.10 -11.94 25.78
C TYR A 261 -14.15 -13.10 26.14
N GLY A 262 -13.03 -12.77 26.74
CA GLY A 262 -11.98 -13.73 27.02
C GLY A 262 -11.20 -13.45 28.29
N THR A 263 -10.21 -14.28 28.52
CA THR A 263 -9.24 -14.12 29.63
C THR A 263 -8.47 -12.80 29.47
N GLU A 264 -7.87 -12.30 30.55
CA GLU A 264 -7.11 -11.05 30.57
C GLU A 264 -7.96 -9.84 30.10
N ASP A 265 -9.25 -9.85 30.41
CA ASP A 265 -10.23 -8.80 30.03
C ASP A 265 -10.23 -8.50 28.54
N ARG A 266 -10.00 -9.49 27.70
CA ARG A 266 -10.08 -9.35 26.24
C ARG A 266 -11.54 -9.27 25.81
N TYR A 267 -11.85 -8.29 24.97
CA TYR A 267 -13.21 -8.11 24.44
C TYR A 267 -13.20 -7.72 22.97
N LEU A 268 -14.26 -8.08 22.29
CA LEU A 268 -14.51 -7.78 20.90
C LEU A 268 -16.00 -7.51 20.69
N ALA A 269 -16.36 -6.42 20.01
CA ALA A 269 -17.68 -6.19 19.46
C ALA A 269 -17.54 -5.59 18.07
N LYS A 270 -18.04 -6.29 17.05
CA LYS A 270 -18.03 -5.85 15.64
C LYS A 270 -19.44 -5.82 15.11
N LEU A 271 -19.74 -4.80 14.32
CA LEU A 271 -20.97 -4.66 13.55
C LEU A 271 -20.62 -4.26 12.11
N PHE A 272 -21.18 -4.97 11.18
CA PHE A 272 -21.21 -4.60 9.78
C PHE A 272 -22.64 -4.72 9.26
N ALA A 273 -23.18 -3.65 8.70
CA ALA A 273 -24.47 -3.66 8.04
C ALA A 273 -24.33 -3.02 6.65
N ASN A 274 -24.76 -3.72 5.63
CA ASN A 274 -24.68 -3.25 4.26
C ASN A 274 -26.04 -3.41 3.58
N MET A 275 -26.61 -2.29 3.15
CA MET A 275 -27.76 -2.26 2.24
C MET A 275 -27.25 -2.06 0.82
N TYR A 276 -27.74 -2.85 -0.10
CA TYR A 276 -27.32 -2.74 -1.50
C TYR A 276 -28.51 -2.95 -2.45
N THR A 277 -28.50 -2.12 -3.48
CA THR A 277 -29.41 -2.16 -4.62
C THR A 277 -28.57 -2.07 -5.92
N PRO A 278 -29.14 -2.20 -7.08
CA PRO A 278 -28.38 -2.02 -8.34
C PRO A 278 -27.70 -0.64 -8.47
N THR A 279 -28.28 0.40 -7.86
CA THR A 279 -27.77 1.78 -7.97
C THR A 279 -27.16 2.32 -6.71
N THR A 280 -27.50 1.77 -5.53
CA THR A 280 -27.12 2.37 -4.23
C THR A 280 -26.58 1.30 -3.30
N ARG A 281 -25.51 1.63 -2.60
CA ARG A 281 -24.95 0.88 -1.45
C ARG A 281 -24.81 1.81 -0.27
N LEU A 282 -25.22 1.36 0.89
CA LEU A 282 -25.01 2.03 2.16
C LEU A 282 -24.42 1.03 3.13
N SER A 283 -23.31 1.37 3.77
CA SER A 283 -22.63 0.47 4.71
C SER A 283 -22.42 1.19 6.04
N LEU A 284 -22.68 0.48 7.12
CA LEU A 284 -22.41 0.91 8.50
C LEU A 284 -21.42 -0.07 9.13
N ILE A 285 -20.38 0.45 9.77
CA ILE A 285 -19.32 -0.32 10.41
C ILE A 285 -19.18 0.12 11.86
N GLY A 286 -19.02 -0.85 12.76
CA GLY A 286 -18.60 -0.63 14.14
C GLY A 286 -17.58 -1.67 14.56
N ASN A 287 -16.52 -1.26 15.28
CA ASN A 287 -15.55 -2.17 15.86
C ASN A 287 -15.04 -1.61 17.18
N VAL A 288 -15.21 -2.38 18.24
CA VAL A 288 -14.72 -2.04 19.59
C VAL A 288 -13.95 -3.27 20.09
N ASN A 289 -12.67 -3.13 20.37
CA ASN A 289 -11.86 -4.23 20.85
C ASN A 289 -10.58 -3.76 21.57
N ASN A 290 -9.94 -4.67 22.29
CA ASN A 290 -8.62 -4.53 22.89
C ASN A 290 -7.66 -5.64 22.42
N LEU A 291 -7.79 -6.06 21.17
CA LEU A 291 -7.04 -7.13 20.51
C LEU A 291 -5.99 -6.61 19.52
N ASN A 292 -5.45 -5.41 19.74
CA ASN A 292 -4.49 -4.76 18.85
C ASN A 292 -5.01 -4.64 17.41
N ASP A 293 -6.22 -4.05 17.26
CA ASP A 293 -6.79 -3.77 15.97
C ASP A 293 -7.52 -4.98 15.32
N ASN A 294 -7.69 -4.94 14.03
CA ASN A 294 -8.43 -5.85 13.17
C ASN A 294 -7.66 -7.13 12.80
N ARG A 295 -6.46 -7.33 13.32
CA ARG A 295 -5.70 -8.54 13.04
C ARG A 295 -6.20 -9.69 13.87
N ARG A 296 -6.56 -10.80 13.22
CA ARG A 296 -7.02 -12.00 13.90
C ARG A 296 -5.84 -12.91 14.21
N PRO A 297 -5.72 -13.40 15.45
CA PRO A 297 -4.79 -14.45 15.78
C PRO A 297 -5.03 -15.70 14.93
N GLY A 298 -3.95 -16.39 14.53
CA GLY A 298 -4.05 -17.65 13.79
C GLY A 298 -4.44 -17.52 12.33
N ARG A 299 -4.36 -16.33 11.74
CA ARG A 299 -4.45 -16.19 10.30
C ARG A 299 -3.15 -16.57 9.63
N ASN A 300 -3.26 -17.29 8.51
CA ASN A 300 -2.12 -17.71 7.71
C ASN A 300 -1.16 -16.54 7.43
N ASP A 301 0.12 -16.74 7.70
CA ASP A 301 1.24 -15.94 7.30
C ASP A 301 1.42 -14.56 7.95
N THR A 302 0.77 -14.29 9.06
CA THR A 302 0.56 -12.90 9.44
C THR A 302 1.16 -12.48 10.77
N TRP A 303 1.61 -13.43 11.55
CA TRP A 303 2.12 -13.19 12.88
C TRP A 303 3.51 -13.80 13.07
N THR A 304 4.52 -13.12 12.52
CA THR A 304 5.89 -13.36 12.98
C THR A 304 6.17 -12.46 14.18
N PRO A 305 7.08 -12.83 15.08
CA PRO A 305 7.46 -11.97 16.20
C PRO A 305 7.84 -10.55 15.78
N GLU A 306 8.48 -10.40 14.62
CA GLU A 306 8.90 -9.11 14.06
C GLU A 306 7.73 -8.26 13.51
N GLN A 307 6.62 -8.88 13.20
CA GLN A 307 5.42 -8.23 12.63
C GLN A 307 4.32 -7.97 13.67
N MET A 308 4.52 -8.40 14.91
CA MET A 308 3.56 -8.12 15.97
C MET A 308 3.40 -6.62 16.18
N PRO A 309 2.16 -6.10 16.26
CA PRO A 309 1.96 -4.71 16.61
C PRO A 309 2.55 -4.42 17.97
N ALA A 310 3.39 -3.39 18.05
CA ALA A 310 3.92 -2.91 19.31
C ALA A 310 2.80 -2.34 20.19
N GLY A 311 2.91 -2.55 21.48
CA GLY A 311 2.00 -2.04 22.47
C GLY A 311 0.71 -2.88 22.64
N ARG A 312 -0.08 -2.46 23.62
CA ARG A 312 -1.44 -2.95 23.87
C ARG A 312 -2.42 -1.88 23.44
N LYS A 313 -3.19 -2.17 22.37
CA LYS A 313 -4.13 -1.19 21.77
C LYS A 313 -5.57 -1.53 22.10
N GLU A 314 -6.28 -0.52 22.59
CA GLU A 314 -7.73 -0.50 22.59
C GLU A 314 -8.21 0.30 21.38
N TYR A 315 -9.21 -0.19 20.70
CA TYR A 315 -9.72 0.39 19.47
C TYR A 315 -11.23 0.53 19.50
N ARG A 316 -11.74 1.69 19.11
CA ARG A 316 -13.17 1.98 18.98
C ARG A 316 -13.37 2.74 17.69
N MET A 317 -14.12 2.16 16.77
CA MET A 317 -14.32 2.72 15.44
C MET A 317 -15.80 2.64 15.05
N GLY A 318 -16.28 3.68 14.39
CA GLY A 318 -17.57 3.70 13.73
C GLY A 318 -17.44 4.38 12.37
N GLY A 319 -18.16 3.89 11.37
CA GLY A 319 -18.08 4.45 10.05
C GLY A 319 -19.33 4.23 9.22
N PHE A 320 -19.54 5.17 8.30
CA PHE A 320 -20.60 5.12 7.32
C PHE A 320 -19.99 5.32 5.93
N ASN A 321 -20.47 4.54 4.96
CA ASN A 321 -20.05 4.64 3.56
C ASN A 321 -21.28 4.62 2.67
N TYR A 322 -21.25 5.40 1.59
CA TYR A 322 -22.29 5.39 0.56
C TYR A 322 -21.66 5.33 -0.84
N ASP A 323 -22.30 4.62 -1.73
CA ASP A 323 -21.98 4.56 -3.17
C ASP A 323 -23.30 4.61 -3.94
N TYR A 324 -23.43 5.60 -4.77
CA TYR A 324 -24.56 5.78 -5.69
C TYR A 324 -24.02 5.84 -7.12
N THR A 325 -24.63 5.09 -8.01
CA THR A 325 -24.39 5.17 -9.46
C THR A 325 -25.72 5.12 -10.17
N ASP A 326 -25.98 6.08 -11.05
CA ASP A 326 -27.23 6.11 -11.82
C ASP A 326 -27.36 4.89 -12.74
N SER A 327 -28.58 4.63 -13.20
CA SER A 327 -28.88 3.46 -14.03
C SER A 327 -28.17 3.43 -15.38
N LYS A 328 -27.65 4.57 -15.84
CA LYS A 328 -26.91 4.72 -17.10
C LYS A 328 -25.40 4.81 -16.93
N ASP A 329 -24.88 4.63 -15.72
CA ASP A 329 -23.46 4.77 -15.34
C ASP A 329 -22.87 6.15 -15.71
N ARG A 330 -23.71 7.20 -15.76
CA ARG A 330 -23.27 8.57 -16.12
C ARG A 330 -23.00 9.46 -14.92
N LYS A 331 -23.64 9.20 -13.81
CA LYS A 331 -23.47 9.97 -12.56
C LYS A 331 -23.17 9.01 -11.43
N SER A 332 -22.13 9.31 -10.69
CA SER A 332 -21.85 8.59 -9.44
C SER A 332 -21.46 9.55 -8.33
N ALA A 333 -21.84 9.17 -7.12
CA ALA A 333 -21.44 9.83 -5.89
C ALA A 333 -21.09 8.77 -4.87
N ARG A 334 -19.89 8.82 -4.32
CA ARG A 334 -19.45 7.92 -3.27
C ARG A 334 -18.72 8.70 -2.20
N GLY A 335 -18.75 8.17 -0.99
CA GLY A 335 -18.02 8.78 0.10
C GLY A 335 -18.10 7.97 1.37
N SER A 336 -17.25 8.36 2.31
CA SER A 336 -17.18 7.75 3.64
C SER A 336 -17.01 8.80 4.72
N LEU A 337 -17.46 8.43 5.91
CA LEU A 337 -17.21 9.13 7.16
C LEU A 337 -16.77 8.09 8.19
N MET A 338 -15.55 8.23 8.71
CA MET A 338 -14.95 7.29 9.66
C MET A 338 -14.52 8.03 10.91
N PHE A 339 -14.96 7.55 12.04
CA PHE A 339 -14.56 7.98 13.38
C PHE A 339 -13.75 6.85 14.01
N ALA A 340 -12.60 7.17 14.61
CA ALA A 340 -11.82 6.21 15.38
C ALA A 340 -11.22 6.84 16.63
N GLN A 341 -11.25 6.07 17.71
CA GLN A 341 -10.55 6.35 18.95
C GLN A 341 -9.64 5.18 19.26
N SER A 342 -8.37 5.45 19.58
CA SER A 342 -7.44 4.43 20.03
C SER A 342 -6.70 4.85 21.29
N VAL A 343 -6.35 3.87 22.12
CA VAL A 343 -5.43 4.01 23.24
C VAL A 343 -4.32 2.97 23.03
N ASN A 344 -3.09 3.41 22.94
CA ASN A 344 -1.93 2.53 22.84
C ASN A 344 -1.08 2.69 24.09
N ASN A 345 -0.77 1.58 24.77
CA ASN A 345 0.18 1.52 25.87
C ASN A 345 1.36 0.67 25.38
N ASP A 346 2.50 1.31 25.20
CA ASP A 346 3.70 0.71 24.64
C ASP A 346 4.83 0.73 25.69
N TYR A 347 5.36 -0.44 25.99
CA TYR A 347 6.60 -0.60 26.74
C TYR A 347 7.67 -1.10 25.79
N ARG A 348 8.82 -0.45 25.81
CA ARG A 348 9.95 -0.78 24.96
C ARG A 348 11.22 -0.91 25.82
N ALA A 349 11.95 -1.99 25.61
CA ALA A 349 13.34 -2.15 26.06
C ALA A 349 14.21 -2.30 24.82
N ALA A 350 15.26 -1.50 24.72
CA ALA A 350 16.17 -1.49 23.60
C ALA A 350 17.62 -1.60 24.08
N SER A 351 18.36 -2.50 23.44
CA SER A 351 19.81 -2.61 23.57
C SER A 351 20.44 -2.29 22.22
N GLN A 352 21.37 -1.37 22.19
CA GLN A 352 22.07 -0.98 20.97
C GLN A 352 23.57 -1.05 21.18
N LEU A 353 24.23 -1.80 20.32
CA LEU A 353 25.69 -1.79 20.18
C LEU A 353 26.03 -0.83 19.04
N ASN A 354 26.81 0.19 19.34
CA ASN A 354 27.29 1.17 18.35
C ASN A 354 28.69 0.73 17.89
N PHE A 355 28.84 0.48 16.61
CA PHE A 355 30.13 0.16 16.00
C PHE A 355 30.89 1.45 15.72
N LEU A 356 31.88 1.77 16.53
CA LEU A 356 32.65 3.01 16.43
C LEU A 356 34.11 2.73 16.12
N PRO A 357 34.79 3.58 15.31
CA PRO A 357 36.24 3.52 15.17
C PRO A 357 36.92 3.67 16.53
N GLY A 358 37.76 2.70 16.93
CA GLY A 358 38.53 2.73 18.16
C GLY A 358 37.86 2.15 19.40
N GLY A 359 36.64 1.58 19.28
CA GLY A 359 35.96 0.86 20.34
C GLY A 359 34.46 1.07 20.39
N ASP A 360 33.74 0.00 20.60
CA ASP A 360 32.28 -0.03 20.58
C ASP A 360 31.67 0.56 21.87
N THR A 361 30.44 1.06 21.78
CA THR A 361 29.64 1.50 22.93
C THR A 361 28.29 0.80 22.98
N TYR A 362 27.74 0.69 24.19
CA TYR A 362 26.56 -0.12 24.47
C TYR A 362 25.46 0.75 25.09
N ASP A 363 24.41 1.03 24.31
CA ASP A 363 23.25 1.78 24.78
C ASP A 363 22.18 0.82 25.30
N GLN A 364 21.62 1.13 26.47
CA GLN A 364 20.48 0.43 27.04
C GLN A 364 19.36 1.45 27.32
N ALA A 365 18.16 1.17 26.87
CA ALA A 365 17.04 2.09 27.02
C ALA A 365 15.74 1.37 27.36
N PHE A 366 14.98 1.93 28.29
CA PHE A 366 13.63 1.52 28.65
C PHE A 366 12.69 2.70 28.46
N SER A 367 11.53 2.48 27.88
CA SER A 367 10.52 3.53 27.75
C SER A 367 9.12 2.99 27.91
N ASN A 368 8.26 3.81 28.54
CA ASN A 368 6.82 3.61 28.61
C ASN A 368 6.14 4.75 27.88
N SER A 369 5.28 4.44 26.95
CA SER A 369 4.47 5.44 26.27
C SER A 369 2.99 5.10 26.32
N ARG A 370 2.17 6.14 26.46
CA ARG A 370 0.71 6.05 26.34
C ARG A 370 0.23 7.11 25.38
N ARG A 371 -0.36 6.66 24.27
CA ARG A 371 -0.96 7.54 23.28
C ARG A 371 -2.47 7.31 23.21
N ARG A 372 -3.23 8.39 23.39
CA ARG A 372 -4.69 8.41 23.13
C ARG A 372 -4.92 9.24 21.89
N GLU A 373 -5.62 8.68 20.95
CA GLU A 373 -5.87 9.31 19.66
C GLU A 373 -7.36 9.29 19.32
N LEU A 374 -7.85 10.41 18.81
CA LEU A 374 -9.17 10.57 18.23
C LEU A 374 -8.97 11.02 16.78
N SER A 375 -9.57 10.33 15.83
CA SER A 375 -9.53 10.72 14.43
C SER A 375 -10.92 10.72 13.79
N LEU A 376 -11.13 11.68 12.91
CA LEU A 376 -12.26 11.76 12.01
C LEU A 376 -11.73 11.89 10.60
N ARG A 377 -12.19 11.04 9.69
CA ARG A 377 -11.81 11.08 8.27
C ARG A 377 -13.06 11.06 7.41
N THR A 378 -13.06 11.85 6.37
CA THR A 378 -14.11 11.86 5.36
C THR A 378 -13.52 12.01 3.98
N ASN A 379 -14.08 11.29 3.02
CA ASN A 379 -13.75 11.44 1.60
C ASN A 379 -15.03 11.38 0.78
N HIS A 380 -15.08 12.15 -0.27
CA HIS A 380 -16.23 12.20 -1.18
C HIS A 380 -15.75 12.35 -2.62
N HIS A 381 -16.34 11.57 -3.51
CA HIS A 381 -16.05 11.64 -4.93
C HIS A 381 -17.35 11.74 -5.72
N PHE A 382 -17.48 12.81 -6.47
CA PHE A 382 -18.59 13.05 -7.39
C PHE A 382 -18.09 12.97 -8.82
N PHE A 383 -18.83 12.29 -9.65
CA PHE A 383 -18.44 12.03 -11.02
C PHE A 383 -19.61 12.16 -11.97
N ILE A 384 -19.38 12.86 -13.09
CA ILE A 384 -20.36 13.03 -14.18
C ILE A 384 -19.66 12.76 -15.51
N ARG A 385 -20.23 11.85 -16.29
CA ARG A 385 -19.76 11.51 -17.63
C ARG A 385 -20.82 11.85 -18.65
N ASP A 386 -20.51 12.77 -19.52
CA ASP A 386 -21.18 13.00 -20.78
C ASP A 386 -20.31 12.46 -21.93
N PRO A 387 -20.82 12.21 -23.13
CA PRO A 387 -20.03 11.71 -24.27
C PRO A 387 -18.81 12.55 -24.60
N LYS A 388 -18.89 13.87 -24.38
CA LYS A 388 -17.84 14.84 -24.69
C LYS A 388 -17.14 15.40 -23.46
N LEU A 389 -17.76 15.31 -22.29
CA LEU A 389 -17.29 16.03 -21.11
C LEU A 389 -17.32 15.12 -19.87
N ILE A 390 -16.17 14.97 -19.24
CA ILE A 390 -15.99 14.26 -17.98
C ILE A 390 -15.71 15.30 -16.89
N LYS A 391 -16.42 15.22 -15.79
CA LYS A 391 -16.22 16.06 -14.60
C LYS A 391 -16.08 15.17 -13.39
N SER A 392 -15.09 15.41 -12.56
CA SER A 392 -15.01 14.81 -11.23
C SER A 392 -14.62 15.83 -10.19
N LEU A 393 -15.04 15.58 -8.96
CA LEU A 393 -14.71 16.38 -7.79
C LEU A 393 -14.38 15.41 -6.67
N TYR A 394 -13.14 15.45 -6.17
CA TYR A 394 -12.71 14.80 -4.95
C TYR A 394 -12.67 15.81 -3.82
N PHE A 395 -13.14 15.40 -2.69
CA PHE A 395 -13.04 16.13 -1.43
C PHE A 395 -12.55 15.17 -0.35
N ASP A 396 -11.47 15.53 0.31
CA ASP A 396 -10.92 14.77 1.44
C ASP A 396 -10.78 15.69 2.64
N GLY A 397 -11.12 15.15 3.82
CA GLY A 397 -10.98 15.85 5.08
C GLY A 397 -10.52 14.91 6.19
N SER A 398 -9.58 15.37 7.01
CA SER A 398 -9.19 14.64 8.20
C SER A 398 -9.01 15.57 9.40
N TYR A 399 -9.34 15.05 10.57
CA TYR A 399 -9.09 15.66 11.85
C TYR A 399 -8.45 14.64 12.77
N LEU A 400 -7.39 15.04 13.46
CA LEU A 400 -6.68 14.22 14.43
C LEU A 400 -6.48 15.02 15.72
N TYR A 401 -6.77 14.41 16.85
CA TYR A 401 -6.37 14.88 18.16
C TYR A 401 -5.69 13.75 18.93
N ALA A 402 -4.50 13.98 19.43
CA ALA A 402 -3.77 13.00 20.21
C ALA A 402 -3.15 13.59 21.47
N LYS A 403 -3.22 12.82 22.56
CA LYS A 403 -2.45 13.05 23.79
C LYS A 403 -1.38 11.97 23.92
N ASN A 404 -0.17 12.40 24.18
CA ASN A 404 0.98 11.52 24.35
C ASN A 404 1.55 11.71 25.76
N HIS A 405 1.89 10.59 26.37
CA HIS A 405 2.72 10.54 27.59
C HIS A 405 3.87 9.56 27.30
N ASN A 406 5.07 9.97 27.53
CA ASN A 406 6.26 9.14 27.38
C ASN A 406 7.21 9.36 28.56
N SER A 407 7.72 8.27 29.12
CA SER A 407 8.81 8.28 30.10
C SER A 407 9.87 7.29 29.65
N GLY A 408 11.11 7.69 29.72
CA GLY A 408 12.24 6.88 29.28
C GLY A 408 13.44 7.02 30.21
N LEU A 409 14.24 5.98 30.22
CA LEU A 409 15.49 5.87 30.96
C LEU A 409 16.49 5.16 30.06
N SER A 410 17.66 5.75 29.87
CA SER A 410 18.73 5.14 29.08
C SER A 410 20.11 5.42 29.66
N ALA A 411 21.05 4.58 29.30
CA ALA A 411 22.47 4.79 29.60
C ALA A 411 23.34 4.22 28.49
N THR A 412 24.47 4.87 28.25
CA THR A 412 25.53 4.40 27.34
C THR A 412 26.71 3.94 28.19
N PHE A 413 27.24 2.77 27.83
CA PHE A 413 28.33 2.10 28.53
C PHE A 413 29.55 1.90 27.62
N ASP A 414 30.75 1.89 28.23
CA ASP A 414 32.02 1.64 27.54
C ASP A 414 32.29 0.14 27.32
N ARG A 415 31.46 -0.75 27.89
CA ARG A 415 31.53 -2.20 27.76
C ARG A 415 30.16 -2.84 27.86
N GLU A 416 30.04 -4.07 27.37
CA GLU A 416 28.81 -4.85 27.46
C GLU A 416 28.51 -5.25 28.91
N LEU A 417 27.32 -4.90 29.38
CA LEU A 417 26.80 -5.34 30.68
C LEU A 417 25.72 -6.38 30.49
N GLN A 418 25.76 -7.45 31.26
CA GLN A 418 24.76 -8.52 31.18
C GLN A 418 23.51 -8.17 32.01
N ASN A 419 22.33 -8.57 31.50
CA ASN A 419 21.06 -8.49 32.21
C ASN A 419 20.71 -7.09 32.76
N VAL A 420 20.98 -6.03 31.99
CA VAL A 420 20.64 -4.67 32.40
C VAL A 420 19.12 -4.54 32.55
N THR A 421 18.69 -4.13 33.75
CA THR A 421 17.27 -3.89 34.07
C THR A 421 16.97 -2.41 34.24
N MET A 422 15.68 -2.06 34.29
CA MET A 422 15.24 -0.70 34.55
C MET A 422 15.67 -0.21 35.92
N GLU A 423 15.56 -1.09 36.95
CA GLU A 423 15.99 -0.81 38.32
C GLU A 423 17.49 -0.56 38.41
N MET A 424 18.30 -1.27 37.61
CA MET A 424 19.73 -1.07 37.52
C MET A 424 20.04 0.33 36.94
N LEU A 425 19.33 0.77 35.87
CA LEU A 425 19.49 2.11 35.33
C LEU A 425 19.01 3.20 36.31
N GLU A 426 17.91 2.98 37.04
CA GLU A 426 17.45 3.86 38.08
C GLU A 426 18.51 4.01 39.21
N GLY A 427 19.17 2.89 39.56
CA GLY A 427 20.24 2.87 40.54
C GLY A 427 21.44 3.74 40.20
N LEU A 428 21.72 4.00 38.91
CA LEU A 428 22.78 4.89 38.47
C LEU A 428 22.63 6.34 39.00
N TYR A 429 21.40 6.75 39.30
CA TYR A 429 21.10 8.08 39.82
C TYR A 429 21.25 8.20 41.35
N SER A 430 21.32 7.07 42.05
CA SER A 430 21.54 7.05 43.49
C SER A 430 23.02 7.25 43.89
N GLY A 431 23.93 7.13 42.93
CA GLY A 431 25.37 7.28 43.15
C GLY A 431 26.01 6.12 43.93
N ASN A 432 25.29 5.05 44.17
CA ASN A 432 25.87 3.88 44.85
C ASN A 432 26.89 3.18 43.93
N PRO A 433 28.08 2.82 44.46
CA PRO A 433 29.09 2.12 43.65
C PRO A 433 28.50 0.82 43.04
N SER A 434 28.65 0.66 41.70
CA SER A 434 28.23 -0.52 40.97
C SER A 434 29.09 -0.66 39.72
N GLU A 435 29.17 -1.89 39.19
CA GLU A 435 29.84 -2.14 37.91
C GLU A 435 29.25 -1.27 36.79
N ALA A 436 27.94 -1.08 36.77
CA ALA A 436 27.27 -0.23 35.80
C ALA A 436 27.66 1.26 35.93
N LEU A 437 27.87 1.75 37.15
CA LEU A 437 28.34 3.14 37.37
C LEU A 437 29.81 3.33 36.95
N GLU A 438 30.61 2.24 37.03
CA GLU A 438 32.00 2.30 36.55
C GLU A 438 32.09 2.27 35.02
N ALA A 439 31.15 1.65 34.36
CA ALA A 439 31.10 1.50 32.88
C ALA A 439 30.35 2.65 32.18
N VAL A 440 29.61 3.49 32.91
CA VAL A 440 28.72 4.46 32.28
C VAL A 440 29.48 5.64 31.64
N ILE A 441 29.15 5.93 30.37
CA ILE A 441 29.62 7.14 29.66
C ILE A 441 28.64 8.30 29.89
N ASN A 442 27.34 8.03 29.70
CA ASN A 442 26.26 8.96 30.04
C ASN A 442 25.00 8.20 30.44
N ARG A 443 24.09 8.90 31.09
CA ARG A 443 22.75 8.42 31.40
C ARG A 443 21.74 9.52 31.21
N TYR A 444 20.56 9.12 30.76
CA TYR A 444 19.52 10.02 30.31
C TYR A 444 18.15 9.58 30.82
N LYS A 445 17.46 10.47 31.50
CA LYS A 445 16.10 10.28 31.97
C LYS A 445 15.21 11.31 31.34
N ILE A 446 14.09 10.90 30.76
CA ILE A 446 13.14 11.79 30.08
C ILE A 446 11.71 11.51 30.52
N ARG A 447 10.95 12.57 30.65
CA ARG A 447 9.48 12.56 30.70
C ARG A 447 8.95 13.58 29.71
N THR A 448 8.02 13.16 28.86
CA THR A 448 7.36 14.03 27.89
C THR A 448 5.86 13.82 27.96
N ASP A 449 5.13 14.90 28.17
CA ASP A 449 3.68 14.97 28.06
C ASP A 449 3.31 16.00 27.00
N GLY A 450 2.29 15.72 26.20
CA GLY A 450 1.89 16.66 25.17
C GLY A 450 0.61 16.28 24.49
N TRP A 451 0.14 17.21 23.69
CA TRP A 451 -0.98 16.96 22.80
C TRP A 451 -0.69 17.57 21.42
N ASN A 452 -1.29 16.97 20.41
CA ASN A 452 -1.32 17.55 19.07
C ASN A 452 -2.73 17.51 18.51
N ARG A 453 -3.04 18.49 17.70
CA ARG A 453 -4.26 18.59 16.92
C ARG A 453 -3.90 18.96 15.49
N SER A 454 -4.37 18.19 14.54
CA SER A 454 -4.22 18.51 13.13
C SER A 454 -5.53 18.36 12.38
N TRP A 455 -5.66 19.09 11.32
CA TRP A 455 -6.70 18.92 10.34
C TRP A 455 -6.16 19.19 8.95
N ASP A 456 -6.65 18.40 8.01
CA ASP A 456 -6.28 18.50 6.60
C ASP A 456 -7.55 18.52 5.77
N VAL A 457 -7.57 19.37 4.76
CA VAL A 457 -8.67 19.44 3.79
C VAL A 457 -8.06 19.56 2.40
N SER A 458 -8.56 18.77 1.46
CA SER A 458 -8.20 18.89 0.05
C SER A 458 -9.43 18.81 -0.86
N VAL A 459 -9.37 19.54 -1.96
CA VAL A 459 -10.41 19.59 -3.01
C VAL A 459 -9.73 19.48 -4.36
N ASN A 460 -10.13 18.48 -5.14
CA ASN A 460 -9.56 18.22 -6.44
C ASN A 460 -10.65 18.14 -7.52
N PRO A 461 -11.00 19.25 -8.18
CA PRO A 461 -11.83 19.27 -9.39
C PRO A 461 -11.01 18.89 -10.62
N TYR A 462 -11.60 18.02 -11.43
CA TYR A 462 -11.04 17.59 -12.71
C TYR A 462 -12.09 17.71 -13.82
N ILE A 463 -11.70 18.24 -14.96
CA ILE A 463 -12.51 18.34 -16.17
C ILE A 463 -11.69 17.82 -17.34
N SER A 464 -12.31 17.00 -18.15
CA SER A 464 -11.73 16.53 -19.41
C SER A 464 -12.73 16.67 -20.54
N TYR A 465 -12.29 17.26 -21.62
CA TYR A 465 -13.08 17.48 -22.82
C TYR A 465 -12.51 16.68 -23.99
N ARG A 466 -13.34 15.81 -24.57
CA ARG A 466 -13.01 15.09 -25.80
C ARG A 466 -13.37 15.95 -27.00
N ILE A 467 -12.40 16.18 -27.86
CA ILE A 467 -12.59 16.98 -29.09
C ILE A 467 -13.50 16.18 -30.05
N PRO A 468 -14.61 16.76 -30.53
CA PRO A 468 -15.49 16.12 -31.48
C PRO A 468 -14.76 15.66 -32.74
N GLN A 469 -15.15 14.52 -33.29
CA GLN A 469 -14.59 13.93 -34.50
C GLN A 469 -13.11 13.55 -34.41
N SER A 470 -12.56 13.49 -33.19
CA SER A 470 -11.22 12.96 -32.90
C SER A 470 -11.25 12.15 -31.61
N ASN A 471 -10.18 11.39 -31.34
CA ASN A 471 -9.93 10.81 -30.01
C ASN A 471 -9.09 11.71 -29.11
N ASP A 472 -8.87 12.93 -29.56
CA ASP A 472 -8.04 13.89 -28.84
C ASP A 472 -8.77 14.41 -27.60
N GLN A 473 -7.99 14.73 -26.58
CA GLN A 473 -8.51 15.14 -25.30
C GLN A 473 -7.71 16.29 -24.72
N ILE A 474 -8.42 17.25 -24.13
CA ILE A 474 -7.85 18.30 -23.30
C ILE A 474 -8.35 18.09 -21.88
N TYR A 475 -7.49 18.22 -20.90
CA TYR A 475 -7.86 18.12 -19.51
C TYR A 475 -7.36 19.31 -18.68
N LEU A 476 -8.09 19.58 -17.60
CA LEU A 476 -7.73 20.52 -16.54
C LEU A 476 -7.96 19.82 -15.21
N SER A 477 -6.93 19.80 -14.37
CA SER A 477 -7.00 19.36 -12.98
C SER A 477 -6.53 20.49 -12.09
N LEU A 478 -7.27 20.76 -11.04
CA LEU A 478 -6.87 21.62 -9.95
C LEU A 478 -6.83 20.80 -8.67
N ASP A 479 -5.93 21.12 -7.75
CA ASP A 479 -5.82 20.52 -6.45
C ASP A 479 -5.49 21.64 -5.45
N GLY A 480 -6.40 21.88 -4.54
CA GLY A 480 -6.23 22.82 -3.43
C GLY A 480 -6.20 22.05 -2.11
N GLY A 481 -5.12 22.24 -1.34
CA GLY A 481 -4.96 21.60 -0.05
C GLY A 481 -4.60 22.59 1.04
N TYR A 482 -5.14 22.38 2.24
CA TYR A 482 -4.74 23.11 3.43
C TYR A 482 -4.61 22.13 4.59
N SER A 483 -3.47 22.16 5.24
CA SER A 483 -3.22 21.43 6.50
C SER A 483 -2.80 22.38 7.61
N SER A 484 -3.23 22.09 8.82
CA SER A 484 -2.83 22.84 10.02
C SER A 484 -2.56 21.88 11.16
N ARG A 485 -1.49 22.14 11.89
CA ARG A 485 -1.11 21.38 13.07
C ARG A 485 -0.81 22.34 14.22
N LYS A 486 -1.31 22.01 15.39
CA LYS A 486 -0.89 22.62 16.65
C LYS A 486 -0.43 21.51 17.58
N GLU A 487 0.72 21.72 18.23
CA GLU A 487 1.30 20.78 19.19
C GLU A 487 1.90 21.53 20.37
N GLU A 488 1.65 21.06 21.56
CA GLU A 488 2.27 21.54 22.79
C GLU A 488 2.89 20.34 23.50
N LEU A 489 4.13 20.51 23.93
CA LEU A 489 4.91 19.48 24.61
C LEU A 489 5.50 20.05 25.91
N TRP A 490 5.42 19.23 26.94
CA TRP A 490 6.13 19.40 28.20
C TRP A 490 7.22 18.36 28.25
N ARG A 491 8.43 18.77 28.55
CA ARG A 491 9.57 17.87 28.60
C ARG A 491 10.42 18.17 29.82
N ASP A 492 10.59 17.16 30.68
CA ASP A 492 11.62 17.14 31.70
C ASP A 492 12.69 16.15 31.29
N TYR A 493 13.94 16.52 31.32
CA TYR A 493 15.01 15.57 31.22
C TYR A 493 16.22 15.90 32.07
N GLU A 494 16.93 14.85 32.40
CA GLU A 494 18.12 14.84 33.17
C GLU A 494 19.18 14.06 32.40
N VAL A 495 20.32 14.72 32.12
CA VAL A 495 21.49 14.10 31.50
C VAL A 495 22.66 14.18 32.40
N ASN A 496 23.30 13.08 32.71
CA ASN A 496 24.52 13.00 33.45
C ASN A 496 25.65 12.47 32.60
N TYR A 497 26.76 13.15 32.52
CA TYR A 497 27.94 12.72 31.80
C TYR A 497 28.94 12.09 32.73
N GLY A 498 29.52 10.94 32.35
CA GLY A 498 30.47 10.17 33.12
C GLY A 498 29.91 9.60 34.42
N LYS A 499 30.79 9.32 35.36
CA LYS A 499 30.53 8.60 36.62
C LYS A 499 30.01 9.51 37.76
N ASN A 500 30.04 10.82 37.58
CA ASN A 500 29.63 11.76 38.63
C ASN A 500 28.09 11.90 38.68
N PRO A 501 27.42 11.45 39.74
CA PRO A 501 25.96 11.57 39.86
C PRO A 501 25.46 13.00 40.10
N VAL A 502 26.35 13.94 40.51
CA VAL A 502 26.00 15.30 40.92
C VAL A 502 26.03 16.28 39.72
N ALA A 503 26.75 15.94 38.64
CA ALA A 503 26.86 16.80 37.46
C ALA A 503 25.71 16.51 36.47
N ALA A 504 24.47 16.83 36.86
CA ALA A 504 23.30 16.66 36.02
C ALA A 504 22.98 17.92 35.22
N ASP A 505 22.77 17.80 33.91
CA ASP A 505 22.10 18.83 33.10
C ASP A 505 20.58 18.58 33.20
N LEU A 506 19.94 19.33 34.08
CA LEU A 506 18.50 19.27 34.34
C LEU A 506 17.81 20.33 33.50
N ARG A 507 16.91 19.93 32.64
CA ARG A 507 16.13 20.85 31.81
C ARG A 507 14.65 20.56 31.92
N ARG A 508 13.87 21.60 32.18
CA ARG A 508 12.42 21.62 32.05
C ARG A 508 12.02 22.52 30.90
N GLN A 509 11.35 21.95 29.94
CA GLN A 509 11.02 22.66 28.72
C GLN A 509 9.52 22.61 28.44
N TYR A 510 9.01 23.74 27.96
CA TYR A 510 7.72 23.83 27.30
C TYR A 510 7.96 24.18 25.85
N VAL A 511 7.35 23.40 24.92
CA VAL A 511 7.49 23.62 23.48
C VAL A 511 6.10 23.88 22.89
N ASP A 512 5.97 25.03 22.24
CA ASP A 512 4.77 25.41 21.47
C ASP A 512 5.10 25.40 19.97
N ASN A 513 4.57 24.42 19.25
CA ASN A 513 4.68 24.27 17.79
C ASN A 513 3.45 24.91 17.11
N SER A 514 3.40 26.24 17.06
CA SER A 514 2.24 27.01 16.57
C SER A 514 2.67 28.43 16.19
N PRO A 515 2.30 28.97 14.99
CA PRO A 515 1.49 28.33 13.96
C PRO A 515 2.26 27.29 13.11
N ASN A 516 1.57 26.25 12.68
CA ASN A 516 2.13 25.28 11.76
C ASN A 516 1.03 24.93 10.73
N HIS A 517 1.20 25.39 9.51
CA HIS A 517 0.25 25.16 8.43
C HIS A 517 0.93 25.10 7.07
N THR A 518 0.29 24.38 6.17
CA THR A 518 0.75 24.27 4.78
C THR A 518 -0.46 24.49 3.86
N MET A 519 -0.31 25.42 2.94
CA MET A 519 -1.25 25.63 1.84
C MET A 519 -0.62 25.14 0.55
N THR A 520 -1.35 24.33 -0.20
CA THR A 520 -0.92 23.84 -1.51
C THR A 520 -1.95 24.19 -2.56
N LEU A 521 -1.49 24.67 -3.71
CA LEU A 521 -2.31 24.85 -4.89
C LEU A 521 -1.58 24.25 -6.08
N ARG A 522 -2.20 23.30 -6.76
CA ARG A 522 -1.66 22.66 -7.95
C ARG A 522 -2.66 22.79 -9.08
N GLY A 523 -2.18 23.16 -10.24
CA GLY A 523 -2.95 23.18 -11.47
C GLY A 523 -2.21 22.41 -12.55
N SER A 524 -2.90 21.57 -13.29
CA SER A 524 -2.33 20.92 -14.47
C SER A 524 -3.32 20.91 -15.62
N THR A 525 -2.81 21.14 -16.81
CA THR A 525 -3.54 21.06 -18.06
C THR A 525 -2.72 20.32 -19.08
N GLY A 526 -3.37 19.72 -20.04
CA GLY A 526 -2.65 19.03 -21.10
C GLY A 526 -3.55 18.64 -22.25
N TYR A 527 -2.88 18.37 -23.35
CA TYR A 527 -3.47 17.81 -24.56
C TYR A 527 -2.93 16.40 -24.78
N ARG A 528 -3.77 15.51 -25.26
CA ARG A 528 -3.42 14.14 -25.64
C ARG A 528 -4.14 13.78 -26.92
N GLY A 529 -3.39 13.35 -27.94
CA GLY A 529 -3.91 12.98 -29.24
C GLY A 529 -3.39 11.61 -29.70
N SER A 530 -4.22 10.90 -30.44
CA SER A 530 -3.90 9.55 -30.94
C SER A 530 -3.81 9.55 -32.47
N PHE A 531 -2.74 8.92 -33.00
CA PHE A 531 -2.47 8.82 -34.44
C PHE A 531 -2.07 7.37 -34.76
N GLY A 532 -3.01 6.57 -35.21
CA GLY A 532 -2.78 5.16 -35.48
C GLY A 532 -2.31 4.41 -34.22
N LYS A 533 -1.08 3.92 -34.22
CA LYS A 533 -0.46 3.21 -33.10
C LYS A 533 0.26 4.12 -32.09
N TRP A 534 0.27 5.41 -32.32
CA TRP A 534 0.95 6.40 -31.50
C TRP A 534 -0.03 7.27 -30.75
N GLN A 535 0.31 7.56 -29.50
CA GLN A 535 -0.33 8.61 -28.73
C GLN A 535 0.73 9.62 -28.32
N PHE A 536 0.42 10.89 -28.49
CA PHE A 536 1.27 11.99 -28.09
C PHE A 536 0.53 12.82 -27.03
N GLY A 537 1.26 13.18 -25.99
CA GLY A 537 0.76 14.01 -24.91
C GLY A 537 1.72 15.16 -24.64
N LEU A 538 1.16 16.29 -24.23
CA LEU A 538 1.92 17.40 -23.67
C LEU A 538 1.14 17.93 -22.47
N GLY A 539 1.72 17.77 -21.29
CA GLY A 539 1.17 18.26 -20.03
C GLY A 539 1.99 19.43 -19.50
N TYR A 540 1.32 20.43 -18.96
CA TYR A 540 1.93 21.47 -18.15
C TYR A 540 1.27 21.50 -16.79
N GLY A 541 2.09 21.56 -15.74
CA GLY A 541 1.68 21.68 -14.35
C GLY A 541 2.35 22.86 -13.67
N TYR A 542 1.60 23.50 -12.79
CA TYR A 542 2.13 24.48 -11.84
C TYR A 542 1.72 24.06 -10.43
N SER A 543 2.64 24.12 -9.48
CA SER A 543 2.32 23.92 -8.07
C SER A 543 2.95 25.01 -7.22
N PHE A 544 2.15 25.52 -6.31
CA PHE A 544 2.52 26.46 -5.28
C PHE A 544 2.33 25.81 -3.90
N GLU A 545 3.31 25.98 -3.04
CA GLU A 545 3.25 25.58 -1.64
C GLU A 545 3.75 26.71 -0.75
N ASP A 546 2.95 27.10 0.23
CA ASP A 546 3.32 28.00 1.33
C ASP A 546 3.25 27.21 2.64
N LYS A 547 4.39 26.98 3.26
CA LYS A 547 4.53 26.23 4.51
C LYS A 547 5.06 27.16 5.58
N THR A 548 4.31 27.31 6.66
CA THR A 548 4.74 27.97 7.89
C THR A 548 4.87 26.92 8.98
N ALA A 549 5.98 26.91 9.68
CA ALA A 549 6.21 26.03 10.82
C ALA A 549 7.06 26.77 11.85
N ASP A 550 6.44 27.12 12.96
CA ASP A 550 7.09 27.77 14.07
C ASP A 550 7.19 26.82 15.26
N SER A 551 8.31 26.84 15.94
CA SER A 551 8.58 26.07 17.16
C SER A 551 9.23 27.00 18.19
N TYR A 552 8.57 27.17 19.31
CA TYR A 552 9.07 28.00 20.43
C TYR A 552 9.38 27.11 21.61
N LEU A 553 10.64 27.08 22.02
CA LEU A 553 11.09 26.35 23.18
C LEU A 553 11.32 27.35 24.33
N TYR A 554 10.67 27.08 25.44
CA TYR A 554 10.82 27.82 26.69
C TYR A 554 11.55 26.97 27.70
N ALA A 555 12.73 27.42 28.15
CA ALA A 555 13.60 26.75 29.13
C ALA A 555 13.12 27.12 30.53
N LEU A 556 12.11 26.43 31.04
CA LEU A 556 11.49 26.77 32.35
C LEU A 556 12.43 26.57 33.54
N ASP A 557 13.48 25.76 33.37
CA ASP A 557 14.56 25.59 34.36
C ASP A 557 15.36 26.89 34.65
N ARG A 558 15.20 27.94 33.85
CA ARG A 558 15.78 29.26 34.08
C ARG A 558 14.98 30.15 35.04
N LEU A 559 13.75 29.71 35.41
CA LEU A 559 12.94 30.39 36.41
C LEU A 559 13.36 29.97 37.83
N GLU A 560 13.28 30.90 38.80
CA GLU A 560 13.49 30.57 40.22
C GLU A 560 12.48 29.53 40.70
N ASP A 561 11.22 29.65 40.27
CA ASP A 561 10.17 28.63 40.44
C ASP A 561 9.78 28.04 39.08
N MET A 562 10.19 26.82 38.80
CA MET A 562 9.84 26.08 37.59
C MET A 562 8.36 25.71 37.52
N GLY A 563 7.58 25.95 38.55
CA GLY A 563 6.19 25.57 38.64
C GLY A 563 5.96 24.06 38.69
N ILE A 564 4.68 23.69 38.57
CA ILE A 564 4.28 22.28 38.52
C ILE A 564 4.38 21.78 37.08
N TYR A 565 4.99 20.61 36.89
CA TYR A 565 5.08 19.97 35.59
C TYR A 565 3.68 19.83 34.93
N GLY A 566 3.56 20.24 33.67
CA GLY A 566 2.31 20.25 32.91
C GLY A 566 1.47 21.52 33.05
N VAL A 567 1.93 22.50 33.83
CA VAL A 567 1.28 23.81 33.97
C VAL A 567 2.29 24.90 33.60
N VAL A 568 1.89 25.82 32.68
CA VAL A 568 2.74 26.92 32.28
C VAL A 568 2.87 27.92 33.46
N PRO A 569 4.08 28.14 33.99
CA PRO A 569 4.27 29.06 35.12
C PRO A 569 4.15 30.52 34.67
N GLU A 570 3.89 31.41 35.59
CA GLU A 570 3.93 32.84 35.34
C GLU A 570 5.36 33.28 34.93
N GLY A 571 5.46 34.19 33.96
CA GLY A 571 6.77 34.66 33.48
C GLY A 571 7.50 33.78 32.48
N TYR A 572 6.92 32.66 32.07
CA TYR A 572 7.53 31.66 31.13
C TYR A 572 8.01 32.29 29.81
N LEU A 573 7.35 33.35 29.32
CA LEU A 573 7.75 34.03 28.08
C LEU A 573 9.18 34.60 28.12
N ALA A 574 9.68 34.96 29.31
CA ALA A 574 11.05 35.44 29.49
C ALA A 574 12.10 34.31 29.36
N THR A 575 11.66 33.04 29.37
CA THR A 575 12.56 31.87 29.27
C THR A 575 12.67 31.33 27.87
N LEU A 576 12.17 32.07 26.84
CA LEU A 576 12.36 31.70 25.44
C LEU A 576 13.84 31.40 25.18
N ASP A 577 14.09 30.22 24.61
CA ASP A 577 15.40 29.80 24.14
C ASP A 577 15.52 30.06 22.63
N PRO A 578 16.14 31.17 22.19
CA PRO A 578 16.24 31.48 20.76
C PRO A 578 17.11 30.49 19.98
N GLY A 579 18.08 29.86 20.68
CA GLY A 579 18.97 28.85 20.07
C GLY A 579 18.24 27.59 19.65
N ASN A 580 17.19 27.24 20.40
CA ASN A 580 16.36 26.05 20.14
C ASN A 580 14.91 26.34 19.70
N SER A 581 14.62 27.64 19.47
CA SER A 581 13.38 28.07 18.82
C SER A 581 13.64 28.44 17.38
N ASP A 582 12.66 28.16 16.52
CA ASP A 582 12.74 28.52 15.10
C ASP A 582 11.40 28.98 14.54
N ARG A 583 11.47 29.83 13.54
CA ARG A 583 10.32 30.18 12.68
C ARG A 583 10.69 29.92 11.25
N THR A 584 9.89 29.13 10.59
CA THR A 584 10.12 28.66 9.23
C THR A 584 8.99 29.12 8.32
N ARG A 585 9.34 29.79 7.22
CA ARG A 585 8.43 30.03 6.12
C ARG A 585 9.05 29.63 4.80
N LEU A 586 8.53 28.57 4.21
CA LEU A 586 9.01 27.99 2.96
C LEU A 586 7.99 28.19 1.85
N PHE A 587 8.40 28.86 0.81
CA PHE A 587 7.66 28.98 -0.46
C PHE A 587 8.29 28.07 -1.49
N THR A 588 7.47 27.26 -2.14
CA THR A 588 7.89 26.42 -3.26
C THR A 588 7.00 26.71 -4.47
N ASN A 589 7.62 27.12 -5.57
CA ASN A 589 6.99 27.22 -6.87
C ASN A 589 7.61 26.19 -7.79
N LYS A 590 6.78 25.37 -8.42
CA LYS A 590 7.25 24.32 -9.32
C LYS A 590 6.46 24.37 -10.63
N HIS A 591 7.18 24.51 -11.72
CA HIS A 591 6.65 24.36 -13.09
C HIS A 591 7.08 22.99 -13.61
N VAL A 592 6.17 22.28 -14.21
CA VAL A 592 6.38 20.92 -14.70
C VAL A 592 5.93 20.85 -16.16
N LEU A 593 6.81 20.38 -17.03
CA LEU A 593 6.48 20.03 -18.40
C LEU A 593 6.63 18.52 -18.59
N THR A 594 5.57 17.89 -19.10
CA THR A 594 5.53 16.44 -19.29
C THR A 594 5.16 16.13 -20.74
N PRO A 595 6.13 16.05 -21.66
CA PRO A 595 5.90 15.46 -22.96
C PRO A 595 5.74 13.95 -22.80
N GLU A 596 4.79 13.35 -23.49
CA GLU A 596 4.49 11.93 -23.44
C GLU A 596 4.41 11.37 -24.86
N VAL A 597 5.05 10.24 -25.08
CA VAL A 597 4.97 9.48 -26.33
C VAL A 597 4.69 8.02 -25.99
N ILE A 598 3.55 7.53 -26.41
CA ILE A 598 3.18 6.12 -26.23
C ILE A 598 3.04 5.48 -27.61
N TYR A 599 3.73 4.36 -27.80
CA TYR A 599 3.51 3.47 -28.95
C TYR A 599 2.80 2.22 -28.48
N TYR A 600 1.77 1.82 -29.20
CA TYR A 600 0.96 0.66 -28.89
C TYR A 600 0.76 -0.22 -30.13
N GLN A 601 1.02 -1.52 -30.00
CA GLN A 601 0.74 -2.50 -31.05
C GLN A 601 0.13 -3.74 -30.44
N GLN A 602 -1.01 -4.16 -30.95
CA GLN A 602 -1.68 -5.39 -30.58
C GLN A 602 -1.96 -6.23 -31.81
N ASN A 603 -1.56 -7.50 -31.79
CA ASN A 603 -1.92 -8.54 -32.73
C ASN A 603 -2.73 -9.62 -32.01
N LYS A 604 -3.20 -10.65 -32.72
CA LYS A 604 -3.97 -11.77 -32.14
C LYS A 604 -3.23 -12.48 -30.99
N SER A 605 -1.91 -12.60 -31.10
CA SER A 605 -1.06 -13.34 -30.15
C SER A 605 0.07 -12.51 -29.52
N SER A 606 0.15 -11.23 -29.83
CA SER A 606 1.22 -10.38 -29.27
C SER A 606 0.70 -8.98 -28.97
N PHE A 607 1.30 -8.39 -27.95
CA PHE A 607 1.06 -7.05 -27.49
C PHE A 607 2.39 -6.37 -27.22
N PHE A 608 2.53 -5.13 -27.59
CA PHE A 608 3.70 -4.32 -27.31
C PHE A 608 3.29 -2.89 -27.00
N THR A 609 3.88 -2.30 -25.98
CA THR A 609 3.76 -0.87 -25.69
C THR A 609 5.11 -0.30 -25.26
N LEU A 610 5.37 0.92 -25.70
CA LEU A 610 6.49 1.74 -25.25
C LEU A 610 5.89 3.06 -24.76
N ASN A 611 6.18 3.42 -23.52
CA ASN A 611 5.83 4.71 -22.93
C ASN A 611 7.11 5.48 -22.59
N LEU A 612 7.23 6.69 -23.13
CA LEU A 612 8.31 7.63 -22.87
C LEU A 612 7.71 8.91 -22.31
N SER A 613 7.98 9.20 -21.03
CA SER A 613 7.36 10.31 -20.31
C SER A 613 8.39 11.03 -19.42
N PRO A 614 9.30 11.82 -20.00
CA PRO A 614 10.18 12.66 -19.20
C PRO A 614 9.39 13.77 -18.50
N VAL A 615 9.76 14.06 -17.26
CA VAL A 615 9.17 15.10 -16.41
C VAL A 615 10.24 16.16 -16.17
N ILE A 616 10.12 17.28 -16.85
CA ILE A 616 11.03 18.43 -16.71
C ILE A 616 10.44 19.38 -15.70
N SER A 617 11.13 19.62 -14.60
CA SER A 617 10.65 20.49 -13.53
C SER A 617 11.60 21.64 -13.27
N LEU A 618 11.06 22.84 -13.22
CA LEU A 618 11.72 24.03 -12.71
C LEU A 618 11.16 24.30 -11.31
N VAL A 619 12.02 24.16 -10.31
CA VAL A 619 11.64 24.28 -8.90
C VAL A 619 12.34 25.48 -8.29
N HIS A 620 11.57 26.45 -7.84
CA HIS A 620 12.06 27.61 -7.11
C HIS A 620 11.59 27.51 -5.66
N ARG A 621 12.53 27.43 -4.74
CA ARG A 621 12.28 27.35 -3.28
C ARG A 621 12.89 28.56 -2.60
N LYS A 622 12.12 29.22 -1.74
CA LYS A 622 12.54 30.34 -0.92
C LYS A 622 12.21 30.04 0.54
N LEU A 623 13.23 30.00 1.35
CA LEU A 623 13.12 29.81 2.80
C LEU A 623 13.47 31.12 3.50
N ASN A 624 12.59 31.58 4.36
CA ASN A 624 12.88 32.54 5.43
C ASN A 624 12.88 31.76 6.74
N TYR A 625 14.00 31.77 7.43
CA TYR A 625 14.22 31.02 8.65
C TYR A 625 14.79 31.92 9.71
N TRP A 626 14.19 31.92 10.90
CA TRP A 626 14.69 32.63 12.06
C TRP A 626 15.13 31.63 13.12
N LYS A 627 16.33 31.81 13.65
CA LYS A 627 16.90 31.04 14.74
C LYS A 627 18.00 31.82 15.43
N ASN A 628 18.15 31.66 16.74
CA ASN A 628 19.17 32.32 17.54
C ASN A 628 19.18 33.85 17.32
N ASN A 629 17.99 34.50 17.31
CA ASN A 629 17.81 35.93 17.05
C ASN A 629 18.38 36.44 15.71
N GLN A 630 18.59 35.55 14.75
CA GLN A 630 19.08 35.87 13.40
C GLN A 630 18.08 35.40 12.32
N ASP A 631 17.97 36.20 11.26
CA ASP A 631 17.18 35.89 10.09
C ASP A 631 18.07 35.34 8.99
N PHE A 632 17.77 34.13 8.56
CA PHE A 632 18.39 33.46 7.41
C PHE A 632 17.46 33.48 6.23
N LYS A 633 17.96 33.78 5.04
CA LYS A 633 17.17 33.78 3.80
C LYS A 633 17.96 33.02 2.74
N ILE A 634 17.40 31.96 2.25
CA ILE A 634 17.97 31.16 1.16
C ILE A 634 16.97 31.03 0.04
N SER A 635 17.42 31.23 -1.18
CA SER A 635 16.64 31.01 -2.38
C SER A 635 17.41 30.09 -3.33
N ARG A 636 16.77 29.07 -3.84
CA ARG A 636 17.36 28.10 -4.77
C ARG A 636 16.40 27.85 -5.95
N GLN A 637 17.00 27.84 -7.11
CA GLN A 637 16.33 27.43 -8.36
C GLN A 637 17.01 26.19 -8.88
N ASN A 638 16.24 25.15 -9.12
CA ASN A 638 16.73 23.86 -9.60
C ASN A 638 15.94 23.44 -10.82
N VAL A 639 16.63 22.90 -11.80
CA VAL A 639 16.02 22.16 -12.91
C VAL A 639 16.26 20.68 -12.66
N THR A 640 15.18 19.91 -12.64
CA THR A 640 15.26 18.45 -12.55
C THR A 640 14.63 17.83 -13.78
N VAL A 641 15.23 16.73 -14.24
CA VAL A 641 14.67 15.90 -15.31
C VAL A 641 14.50 14.50 -14.75
N ASP A 642 13.26 14.19 -14.41
CA ASP A 642 12.89 12.85 -13.96
C ASP A 642 12.38 12.06 -15.17
N ILE A 643 12.58 10.76 -15.18
CA ILE A 643 12.23 9.87 -16.28
C ILE A 643 11.44 8.69 -15.72
N ASP A 644 10.32 8.37 -16.34
CA ASP A 644 9.57 7.14 -16.07
C ASP A 644 9.21 6.47 -17.40
N ASN A 645 10.15 5.73 -17.94
CA ASN A 645 9.98 5.03 -19.21
C ASN A 645 9.60 3.58 -18.96
N ILE A 646 8.55 3.12 -19.63
CA ILE A 646 8.07 1.74 -19.54
C ILE A 646 8.05 1.13 -20.94
N TRP A 647 8.67 -0.04 -21.04
CA TRP A 647 8.60 -0.91 -22.20
C TRP A 647 7.97 -2.23 -21.77
N TYR A 648 6.90 -2.63 -22.44
CA TYR A 648 6.17 -3.85 -22.10
C TYR A 648 5.81 -4.63 -23.36
N GLY A 649 6.18 -5.91 -23.40
CA GLY A 649 5.86 -6.84 -24.45
C GLY A 649 5.24 -8.11 -23.90
N ARG A 650 4.23 -8.65 -24.60
CA ARG A 650 3.58 -9.92 -24.29
C ARG A 650 3.45 -10.75 -25.56
N ILE A 651 3.79 -12.02 -25.45
CA ILE A 651 3.64 -13.01 -26.53
C ILE A 651 2.85 -14.19 -25.97
N GLU A 652 1.83 -14.60 -26.72
CA GLU A 652 1.04 -15.79 -26.46
C GLU A 652 1.22 -16.77 -27.60
N GLY A 653 1.54 -18.04 -27.32
CA GLY A 653 1.81 -19.03 -28.36
C GLY A 653 1.63 -20.45 -27.86
N GLY A 654 1.70 -21.42 -28.76
CA GLY A 654 1.68 -22.86 -28.51
C GLY A 654 2.89 -23.53 -29.14
N PHE A 655 3.73 -24.21 -28.34
CA PHE A 655 4.64 -25.25 -28.84
C PHE A 655 3.88 -26.59 -28.71
N GLY A 656 3.58 -27.21 -29.88
CA GLY A 656 3.03 -28.56 -29.89
C GLY A 656 1.52 -28.64 -29.76
N GLY A 657 0.82 -28.28 -30.81
CA GLY A 657 -0.57 -28.65 -31.03
C GLY A 657 -1.56 -27.61 -30.45
N LYS A 658 -2.45 -27.16 -31.31
CA LYS A 658 -3.67 -26.45 -30.88
C LYS A 658 -4.45 -27.42 -29.96
N GLU A 659 -4.74 -27.00 -28.73
CA GLU A 659 -5.84 -27.62 -28.00
C GLU A 659 -7.07 -27.60 -28.89
N SER A 660 -7.94 -28.62 -28.77
CA SER A 660 -9.11 -28.83 -29.61
C SER A 660 -10.04 -27.62 -29.79
N ASN A 661 -9.81 -26.52 -29.13
CA ASN A 661 -10.60 -25.28 -29.05
C ASN A 661 -9.89 -24.05 -29.63
N GLY A 662 -8.72 -24.18 -30.25
CA GLY A 662 -8.00 -23.07 -30.89
C GLY A 662 -7.34 -22.07 -29.90
N ARG A 663 -7.16 -22.43 -28.62
CA ARG A 663 -6.57 -21.58 -27.60
C ARG A 663 -5.04 -21.72 -27.53
N THR A 664 -4.37 -20.62 -27.24
CA THR A 664 -2.92 -20.56 -26.99
C THR A 664 -2.57 -21.25 -25.68
N SER A 665 -1.47 -22.02 -25.66
CA SER A 665 -1.09 -22.86 -24.52
C SER A 665 -0.21 -22.18 -23.48
N TYR A 666 0.38 -21.03 -23.78
CA TYR A 666 1.24 -20.29 -22.83
C TYR A 666 1.28 -18.79 -23.11
N ARG A 667 1.66 -18.03 -22.06
CA ARG A 667 1.87 -16.59 -22.10
C ARG A 667 3.24 -16.26 -21.52
N HIS A 668 4.04 -15.51 -22.28
CA HIS A 668 5.22 -14.82 -21.79
C HIS A 668 4.97 -13.33 -21.78
N SER A 669 5.39 -12.65 -20.72
CA SER A 669 5.47 -11.19 -20.75
C SER A 669 6.83 -10.71 -20.26
N LEU A 670 7.32 -9.65 -20.87
CA LEU A 670 8.53 -8.96 -20.47
C LEU A 670 8.20 -7.48 -20.30
N ARG A 671 8.52 -6.94 -19.11
CA ARG A 671 8.41 -5.51 -18.83
C ARG A 671 9.78 -5.01 -18.39
N TYR A 672 10.21 -3.95 -19.01
CA TYR A 672 11.36 -3.19 -18.56
C TYR A 672 10.89 -1.79 -18.18
N SER A 673 11.35 -1.29 -17.05
CA SER A 673 11.14 0.09 -16.65
C SER A 673 12.46 0.74 -16.27
N TYR A 674 12.64 1.97 -16.72
CA TYR A 674 13.75 2.82 -16.37
C TYR A 674 13.22 4.10 -15.76
N ARG A 675 13.64 4.36 -14.52
CA ARG A 675 13.22 5.53 -13.77
C ARG A 675 14.43 6.32 -13.32
N VAL A 676 14.39 7.62 -13.54
CA VAL A 676 15.30 8.60 -12.93
C VAL A 676 14.48 9.48 -12.00
N ALA A 677 14.95 9.65 -10.78
CA ALA A 677 14.30 10.49 -9.79
C ALA A 677 15.32 11.40 -9.11
N SER A 678 15.02 12.68 -9.03
CA SER A 678 15.85 13.68 -8.38
C SER A 678 15.26 14.05 -7.01
N LYS A 679 16.11 14.07 -5.97
CA LYS A 679 15.76 14.53 -4.63
C LYS A 679 16.60 15.75 -4.27
N LEU A 680 15.94 16.86 -4.03
CA LEU A 680 16.59 18.10 -3.59
C LEU A 680 16.84 18.06 -2.07
N PRO A 681 17.97 18.57 -1.57
CA PRO A 681 18.20 18.69 -0.12
C PRO A 681 17.20 19.65 0.50
N GLU A 682 16.90 19.46 1.79
CA GLU A 682 16.09 20.41 2.54
C GLU A 682 16.87 21.74 2.70
N LEU A 683 16.17 22.86 2.53
CA LEU A 683 16.85 24.17 2.60
C LEU A 683 17.35 24.49 4.02
N VAL A 684 16.72 23.96 5.05
CA VAL A 684 17.17 24.13 6.46
C VAL A 684 18.50 23.43 6.67
N ASP A 685 18.70 22.22 6.10
CA ASP A 685 19.97 21.49 6.20
C ASP A 685 21.15 22.22 5.49
N MET A 686 20.82 23.20 4.63
CA MET A 686 21.81 24.02 3.91
C MET A 686 22.17 25.32 4.63
N LEU A 687 21.53 25.62 5.76
CA LEU A 687 21.85 26.80 6.57
C LEU A 687 22.96 26.48 7.54
N ASP A 688 23.87 27.42 7.77
CA ASP A 688 24.91 27.29 8.80
C ASP A 688 24.32 27.61 10.20
N VAL A 689 23.51 26.65 10.68
CA VAL A 689 22.83 26.77 11.99
C VAL A 689 23.09 25.53 12.82
N THR A 690 23.18 25.71 14.13
CA THR A 690 23.33 24.64 15.12
C THR A 690 22.02 24.45 15.86
N SER A 691 21.68 23.19 16.18
CA SER A 691 20.57 22.83 17.06
C SER A 691 21.05 21.82 18.09
N ASP A 692 20.91 22.15 19.36
CA ASP A 692 21.32 21.35 20.52
C ASP A 692 20.16 21.13 21.51
N TYR A 693 18.93 21.17 21.02
CA TYR A 693 17.72 20.91 21.83
C TYR A 693 17.73 19.52 22.48
N ASP A 694 18.42 18.59 21.88
CA ASP A 694 18.80 17.29 22.45
C ASP A 694 20.32 17.35 22.74
N PRO A 695 20.72 17.35 23.98
CA PRO A 695 22.13 17.56 24.35
C PRO A 695 23.04 16.39 23.92
N LEU A 696 22.48 15.21 23.64
CA LEU A 696 23.23 14.07 23.13
C LEU A 696 23.30 14.03 21.60
N ASN A 697 22.50 14.85 20.93
CA ASN A 697 22.44 14.91 19.46
C ASN A 697 22.41 16.34 18.96
N ILE A 698 23.55 16.86 18.59
CA ILE A 698 23.71 18.19 18.00
C ILE A 698 23.59 18.09 16.49
N TYR A 699 22.93 19.03 15.83
CA TYR A 699 22.74 19.05 14.38
C TYR A 699 23.37 20.30 13.79
N LEU A 700 24.16 20.11 12.71
CA LEU A 700 24.80 21.16 11.94
C LEU A 700 24.29 21.17 10.50
N GLY A 701 24.20 22.36 9.90
CA GLY A 701 23.88 22.50 8.49
C GLY A 701 25.08 22.30 7.57
N ASN A 702 24.79 22.10 6.26
CA ASN A 702 25.80 22.00 5.21
C ASN A 702 25.37 22.77 3.96
N PRO A 703 25.91 23.97 3.70
CA PRO A 703 25.56 24.82 2.55
C PRO A 703 25.85 24.18 1.17
N ASP A 704 26.79 23.24 1.12
CA ASP A 704 27.31 22.65 -0.14
C ASP A 704 26.49 21.46 -0.64
N LEU A 705 25.34 21.17 -0.03
CA LEU A 705 24.50 20.04 -0.42
C LEU A 705 24.00 20.17 -1.86
N LYS A 706 24.10 19.07 -2.58
CA LYS A 706 23.67 18.91 -3.99
C LYS A 706 22.44 18.00 -4.08
N ALA A 707 21.72 18.09 -5.20
CA ALA A 707 20.63 17.18 -5.49
C ALA A 707 21.11 15.75 -5.68
N GLN A 708 20.44 14.82 -5.04
CA GLN A 708 20.62 13.39 -5.25
C GLN A 708 19.87 12.96 -6.52
N VAL A 709 20.48 12.09 -7.33
CA VAL A 709 19.86 11.51 -8.52
C VAL A 709 19.93 9.98 -8.44
N THR A 710 18.78 9.36 -8.53
CA THR A 710 18.65 7.90 -8.47
C THR A 710 18.20 7.34 -9.81
N HIS A 711 18.95 6.41 -10.35
CA HIS A 711 18.64 5.65 -11.55
C HIS A 711 18.19 4.24 -11.14
N ARG A 712 17.03 3.84 -11.59
CA ARG A 712 16.47 2.51 -11.29
C ARG A 712 16.08 1.80 -12.58
N HIS A 713 16.60 0.60 -12.75
CA HIS A 713 16.27 -0.35 -13.81
C HIS A 713 15.50 -1.51 -13.19
N LEU A 714 14.40 -1.92 -13.79
CA LEU A 714 13.63 -3.07 -13.39
C LEU A 714 13.21 -3.87 -14.62
N VAL A 715 13.60 -5.12 -14.66
CA VAL A 715 13.10 -6.13 -15.62
C VAL A 715 12.17 -7.07 -14.90
N ARG A 716 10.99 -7.29 -15.43
CA ARG A 716 10.03 -8.31 -14.96
C ARG A 716 9.73 -9.24 -16.12
N TRP A 717 10.05 -10.49 -15.95
CA TRP A 717 9.66 -11.56 -16.89
C TRP A 717 8.62 -12.44 -16.20
N SER A 718 7.55 -12.80 -16.92
CA SER A 718 6.57 -13.74 -16.40
C SER A 718 6.22 -14.82 -17.41
N TYR A 719 6.04 -16.03 -16.91
CA TYR A 719 5.63 -17.20 -17.66
C TYR A 719 4.39 -17.82 -17.02
N ASN A 720 3.33 -17.96 -17.79
CA ASN A 720 2.05 -18.53 -17.35
C ASN A 720 1.46 -19.43 -18.45
N PRO A 721 1.54 -20.77 -18.34
CA PRO A 721 0.85 -21.70 -19.23
C PRO A 721 -0.63 -21.77 -18.89
N PHE A 722 -1.50 -21.64 -19.87
CA PHE A 722 -2.96 -21.65 -19.67
C PHE A 722 -3.54 -23.01 -19.28
N SER A 723 -2.88 -24.10 -19.69
CA SER A 723 -3.33 -25.48 -19.42
C SER A 723 -2.88 -26.03 -18.07
N HIS A 724 -1.90 -25.40 -17.45
CA HIS A 724 -1.26 -25.87 -16.21
C HIS A 724 -1.42 -24.81 -15.13
N SER A 725 -1.68 -25.26 -13.91
CA SER A 725 -1.72 -24.40 -12.72
C SER A 725 -0.29 -24.08 -12.28
N PHE A 726 0.45 -23.42 -13.16
CA PHE A 726 1.84 -23.04 -12.95
C PHE A 726 2.05 -21.60 -13.39
N TYR A 727 2.78 -20.83 -12.62
CA TYR A 727 3.37 -19.59 -13.09
C TYR A 727 4.74 -19.36 -12.44
N ASN A 728 5.55 -18.59 -13.12
CA ASN A 728 6.81 -18.11 -12.61
C ASN A 728 7.00 -16.64 -13.02
N ILE A 729 7.50 -15.83 -12.09
CA ILE A 729 7.81 -14.43 -12.33
C ILE A 729 9.20 -14.13 -11.79
N LEU A 730 10.06 -13.62 -12.65
CA LEU A 730 11.40 -13.18 -12.31
C LEU A 730 11.49 -11.66 -12.39
N TYR A 731 11.99 -11.03 -11.34
CA TYR A 731 12.32 -9.63 -11.27
C TYR A 731 13.85 -9.47 -11.17
N LEU A 732 14.39 -8.57 -11.97
CA LEU A 732 15.79 -8.17 -11.90
C LEU A 732 15.84 -6.66 -11.73
N GLY A 733 16.35 -6.20 -10.60
CA GLY A 733 16.45 -4.79 -10.24
C GLY A 733 17.89 -4.32 -10.14
N ALA A 734 18.18 -3.14 -10.68
CA ALA A 734 19.43 -2.44 -10.45
C ALA A 734 19.14 -0.97 -10.13
N THR A 735 19.72 -0.48 -9.05
CA THR A 735 19.61 0.92 -8.64
C THR A 735 21.02 1.48 -8.45
N HIS A 736 21.23 2.70 -8.95
CA HIS A 736 22.43 3.49 -8.71
C HIS A 736 22.04 4.90 -8.32
N THR A 737 22.69 5.43 -7.28
CA THR A 737 22.43 6.77 -6.78
C THR A 737 23.70 7.59 -6.79
N SER A 738 23.63 8.79 -7.37
CA SER A 738 24.68 9.80 -7.36
C SER A 738 24.36 10.91 -6.39
N ASN A 739 25.37 11.46 -5.74
CA ASN A 739 25.22 12.49 -4.69
C ASN A 739 24.21 12.06 -3.60
N THR A 740 24.29 10.81 -3.13
CA THR A 740 23.40 10.33 -2.06
C THR A 740 23.46 11.24 -0.85
N LEU A 741 22.30 11.69 -0.37
CA LEU A 741 22.19 12.49 0.85
C LEU A 741 22.27 11.56 2.06
N VAL A 742 23.42 11.56 2.75
CA VAL A 742 23.71 10.72 3.92
C VAL A 742 23.92 11.59 5.13
N ARG A 743 23.34 11.19 6.26
CA ARG A 743 23.62 11.82 7.56
C ARG A 743 24.83 11.13 8.17
N GLY A 744 25.92 11.86 8.30
CA GLY A 744 27.09 11.43 9.05
C GLY A 744 27.12 12.08 10.43
N TYR A 745 27.98 11.56 11.30
CA TYR A 745 28.19 12.13 12.64
C TYR A 745 29.62 11.95 13.13
N THR A 746 30.01 12.84 14.05
CA THR A 746 31.16 12.66 14.91
C THR A 746 30.68 12.30 16.31
N TYR A 747 31.24 11.25 16.89
CA TYR A 747 30.90 10.74 18.21
C TYR A 747 31.97 11.15 19.21
N ASN A 748 31.58 11.76 20.30
CA ASN A 748 32.49 12.07 21.40
C ASN A 748 32.53 10.92 22.41
N THR A 749 33.67 10.25 22.55
CA THR A 749 33.82 9.03 23.37
C THR A 749 33.72 9.30 24.88
N LEU A 750 33.95 10.51 25.33
CA LEU A 750 33.89 10.88 26.76
C LEU A 750 32.47 11.21 27.22
N THR A 751 31.66 11.77 26.33
CA THR A 751 30.30 12.27 26.67
C THR A 751 29.20 11.49 26.01
N GLY A 752 29.49 10.75 24.92
CA GLY A 752 28.49 10.07 24.10
C GLY A 752 27.69 11.00 23.18
N VAL A 753 28.10 12.29 23.09
CA VAL A 753 27.44 13.28 22.24
C VAL A 753 27.73 12.99 20.76
N ARG A 754 26.70 13.07 19.94
CA ARG A 754 26.78 12.95 18.45
C ARG A 754 26.61 14.33 17.83
N VAL A 755 27.53 14.73 16.99
CA VAL A 755 27.39 15.91 16.14
C VAL A 755 27.06 15.47 14.74
N ASN A 756 25.81 15.66 14.34
CA ASN A 756 25.24 15.18 13.10
C ASN A 756 25.31 16.24 11.99
N ARG A 757 25.62 15.83 10.75
CA ARG A 757 25.63 16.69 9.56
C ARG A 757 25.23 15.91 8.31
N MET A 758 24.56 16.59 7.36
CA MET A 758 24.24 15.99 6.06
C MET A 758 25.42 16.13 5.09
N TYR A 759 25.67 15.08 4.30
CA TYR A 759 26.72 15.01 3.28
C TYR A 759 26.15 14.48 1.97
N ASN A 760 26.87 14.76 0.85
CA ASN A 760 26.65 14.06 -0.41
C ASN A 760 27.79 13.06 -0.61
N VAL A 761 27.46 11.80 -0.91
CA VAL A 761 28.42 10.74 -1.19
C VAL A 761 27.98 9.96 -2.43
N ASP A 762 28.95 9.57 -3.26
CA ASP A 762 28.71 8.76 -4.44
C ASP A 762 28.99 7.26 -4.19
N GLY A 763 28.38 6.41 -4.99
CA GLY A 763 28.71 4.99 -5.05
C GLY A 763 27.64 4.05 -4.50
N ASP A 764 26.51 4.58 -4.07
CA ASP A 764 25.38 3.75 -3.64
C ASP A 764 24.78 2.98 -4.82
N ARG A 765 24.71 1.66 -4.66
CA ARG A 765 24.15 0.76 -5.67
C ARG A 765 23.48 -0.43 -5.02
N THR A 766 22.42 -0.90 -5.65
CA THR A 766 21.69 -2.11 -5.23
C THR A 766 21.38 -2.96 -6.45
N PHE A 767 21.64 -4.25 -6.34
CA PHE A 767 21.16 -5.28 -7.27
C PHE A 767 20.22 -6.21 -6.52
N ALA A 768 19.08 -6.51 -7.11
CA ALA A 768 18.08 -7.39 -6.51
C ALA A 768 17.54 -8.37 -7.55
N VAL A 769 17.31 -9.59 -7.11
CA VAL A 769 16.65 -10.66 -7.88
C VAL A 769 15.53 -11.20 -7.01
N THR A 770 14.32 -11.26 -7.55
CA THR A 770 13.18 -11.93 -6.92
C THR A 770 12.61 -12.94 -7.90
N ASP A 771 12.46 -14.18 -7.47
CA ASP A 771 11.80 -15.24 -8.24
C ASP A 771 10.57 -15.73 -7.48
N GLU A 772 9.41 -15.63 -8.11
CA GLU A 772 8.13 -16.09 -7.57
C GLU A 772 7.63 -17.27 -8.39
N LEU A 773 7.43 -18.42 -7.75
CA LEU A 773 6.93 -19.64 -8.38
C LEU A 773 5.69 -20.13 -7.66
N ASN A 774 4.67 -20.49 -8.41
CA ASN A 774 3.50 -21.18 -7.89
C ASN A 774 3.12 -22.33 -8.81
N TRP A 775 2.93 -23.51 -8.24
CA TRP A 775 2.64 -24.71 -9.00
C TRP A 775 1.58 -25.57 -8.30
N GLN A 776 0.52 -25.86 -9.03
CA GLN A 776 -0.49 -26.82 -8.60
C GLN A 776 -0.32 -28.13 -9.33
N PHE A 777 -0.23 -29.21 -8.60
CA PHE A 777 0.04 -30.54 -9.12
C PHE A 777 -0.81 -31.61 -8.44
N GLY A 778 -0.70 -32.87 -8.94
CA GLY A 778 -1.54 -33.97 -8.58
C GLY A 778 -2.72 -34.15 -9.55
N SER A 779 -3.31 -35.35 -9.58
CA SER A 779 -4.37 -35.70 -10.54
C SER A 779 -5.63 -34.82 -10.41
N GLN A 780 -5.90 -34.33 -9.20
CA GLN A 780 -7.01 -33.44 -8.86
C GLN A 780 -6.52 -32.02 -8.51
N LYS A 781 -5.24 -31.66 -8.80
CA LYS A 781 -4.59 -30.41 -8.41
C LYS A 781 -4.70 -30.12 -6.91
N GLN A 782 -4.59 -31.19 -6.13
CA GLN A 782 -4.76 -31.13 -4.67
C GLN A 782 -3.54 -30.59 -3.92
N PHE A 783 -2.38 -30.53 -4.57
CA PHE A 783 -1.17 -29.94 -4.00
C PHE A 783 -0.88 -28.57 -4.61
N THR A 784 -0.44 -27.64 -3.77
CA THR A 784 0.01 -26.31 -4.20
C THR A 784 1.39 -26.06 -3.61
N LEU A 785 2.37 -25.83 -4.47
CA LEU A 785 3.71 -25.39 -4.11
C LEU A 785 3.84 -23.91 -4.41
N SER A 786 4.23 -23.11 -3.42
CA SER A 786 4.60 -21.71 -3.60
C SER A 786 6.02 -21.48 -3.09
N SER A 787 6.83 -20.77 -3.85
CA SER A 787 8.18 -20.37 -3.51
C SER A 787 8.37 -18.92 -3.90
N GLU A 788 8.98 -18.13 -3.01
CA GLU A 788 9.39 -16.76 -3.23
C GLU A 788 10.85 -16.62 -2.77
N ALA A 789 11.76 -16.51 -3.72
CA ALA A 789 13.18 -16.34 -3.48
C ALA A 789 13.61 -14.91 -3.75
N ASP A 790 14.19 -14.23 -2.76
CA ASP A 790 14.71 -12.88 -2.87
C ASP A 790 16.21 -12.87 -2.57
N ALA A 791 16.98 -12.28 -3.46
CA ALA A 791 18.40 -12.03 -3.24
C ALA A 791 18.71 -10.58 -3.52
N SER A 792 19.37 -9.89 -2.60
CA SER A 792 19.81 -8.51 -2.81
C SER A 792 21.23 -8.29 -2.35
N PHE A 793 21.95 -7.48 -3.11
CA PHE A 793 23.25 -6.95 -2.78
C PHE A 793 23.19 -5.43 -2.86
N SER A 794 23.56 -4.76 -1.76
CA SER A 794 23.62 -3.31 -1.68
C SER A 794 24.99 -2.88 -1.20
N ARG A 795 25.53 -1.84 -1.83
CA ARG A 795 26.71 -1.13 -1.35
C ARG A 795 26.30 0.33 -1.13
N TYR A 796 26.58 0.85 0.03
CA TYR A 796 26.31 2.23 0.40
C TYR A 796 27.47 2.77 1.26
N ASN A 797 27.46 4.08 1.53
CA ASN A 797 28.48 4.72 2.34
C ASN A 797 27.88 5.12 3.68
N ASP A 798 28.64 4.89 4.72
CA ASP A 798 28.40 5.36 6.07
C ASP A 798 29.46 6.39 6.43
N ILE A 799 29.08 7.45 7.20
CA ILE A 799 29.98 8.56 7.49
C ILE A 799 30.08 8.71 8.99
N ILE A 800 31.24 8.35 9.53
CA ILE A 800 31.47 8.33 10.98
C ILE A 800 32.84 8.96 11.28
N GLY A 801 32.88 9.81 12.30
CA GLY A 801 34.10 10.30 12.95
C GLY A 801 34.04 10.06 14.45
N VAL A 802 35.17 10.05 15.11
CA VAL A 802 35.29 9.90 16.55
C VAL A 802 36.16 11.03 17.11
N ASP A 803 35.68 11.65 18.17
CA ASP A 803 36.30 12.75 18.89
C ASP A 803 36.65 13.95 17.98
N MET A 804 37.94 14.26 17.79
CA MET A 804 38.37 15.36 16.94
C MET A 804 38.55 14.99 15.45
N ASN A 805 38.37 13.75 15.09
CA ASN A 805 38.52 13.30 13.71
C ASN A 805 37.33 13.71 12.87
N GLU A 806 37.59 14.25 11.68
CA GLU A 806 36.51 14.53 10.75
C GLU A 806 35.83 13.22 10.30
N PRO A 807 34.51 13.25 10.11
CA PRO A 807 33.79 12.07 9.64
C PRO A 807 34.24 11.64 8.25
N GLU A 808 34.58 10.36 8.08
CA GLU A 808 35.01 9.76 6.83
C GLU A 808 33.96 8.78 6.28
N PRO A 809 33.86 8.66 4.94
CA PRO A 809 32.95 7.71 4.33
C PRO A 809 33.54 6.29 4.31
N TYR A 810 32.85 5.34 4.90
CA TYR A 810 33.18 3.92 4.87
C TYR A 810 32.18 3.17 4.00
N LYS A 811 32.68 2.32 3.10
CA LYS A 811 31.82 1.46 2.27
C LYS A 811 31.27 0.31 3.10
N VAL A 812 29.98 0.08 2.95
CA VAL A 812 29.25 -1.01 3.57
C VAL A 812 28.65 -1.90 2.51
N ASP A 813 28.90 -3.19 2.62
CA ASP A 813 28.30 -4.23 1.79
C ASP A 813 27.23 -4.96 2.58
N PHE A 814 26.01 -4.91 2.09
CA PHE A 814 24.86 -5.60 2.64
C PHE A 814 24.33 -6.63 1.66
N ARG A 815 24.18 -7.86 2.12
CA ARG A 815 23.60 -8.97 1.34
C ARG A 815 22.40 -9.53 2.12
N SER A 816 21.31 -9.73 1.41
CA SER A 816 20.14 -10.41 1.96
C SER A 816 19.71 -11.53 1.02
N LEU A 817 19.51 -12.70 1.56
CA LEU A 817 18.91 -13.86 0.89
C LEU A 817 17.67 -14.26 1.67
N SER A 818 16.53 -14.37 1.02
CA SER A 818 15.28 -14.83 1.62
C SER A 818 14.63 -15.88 0.72
N GLU A 819 14.16 -16.95 1.31
CA GLU A 819 13.38 -17.99 0.63
C GLU A 819 12.15 -18.29 1.47
N LYS A 820 10.96 -18.18 0.88
CA LYS A 820 9.68 -18.53 1.48
C LYS A 820 9.08 -19.71 0.73
N PHE A 821 8.91 -20.80 1.40
CA PHE A 821 8.40 -22.04 0.84
C PHE A 821 7.10 -22.45 1.52
N LYS A 822 6.07 -22.77 0.72
CA LYS A 822 4.78 -23.28 1.19
C LYS A 822 4.35 -24.48 0.36
N LEU A 823 3.93 -25.53 1.05
CA LEU A 823 3.32 -26.71 0.44
C LEU A 823 1.92 -26.93 1.02
N GLY A 824 0.90 -26.62 0.24
CA GLY A 824 -0.51 -26.82 0.57
C GLY A 824 -1.02 -28.17 0.05
N TRP A 825 -1.77 -28.86 0.88
CA TRP A 825 -2.49 -30.10 0.53
C TRP A 825 -3.97 -29.97 0.86
N GLN A 826 -4.81 -30.11 -0.17
CA GLN A 826 -6.27 -30.14 -0.06
C GLN A 826 -6.80 -31.56 -0.25
N PHE A 827 -7.52 -32.09 0.74
CA PHE A 827 -8.08 -33.44 0.70
C PHE A 827 -9.43 -33.47 1.43
N ALA A 828 -10.40 -34.15 0.87
CA ALA A 828 -11.73 -34.40 1.49
C ALA A 828 -12.34 -33.13 2.18
N GLY A 829 -12.12 -31.95 1.61
CA GLY A 829 -12.61 -30.68 2.18
C GLY A 829 -11.77 -30.11 3.32
N GLN A 830 -10.63 -30.67 3.59
CA GLN A 830 -9.64 -30.21 4.55
C GLN A 830 -8.51 -29.47 3.83
N ASN A 831 -7.82 -28.58 4.55
CA ASN A 831 -6.62 -27.93 4.05
C ASN A 831 -5.50 -28.06 5.09
N LEU A 832 -4.34 -28.47 4.61
CA LEU A 832 -3.10 -28.54 5.39
C LEU A 832 -2.01 -27.79 4.63
N THR A 833 -1.24 -26.94 5.32
CA THR A 833 -0.15 -26.18 4.73
C THR A 833 1.10 -26.32 5.58
N LEU A 834 2.18 -26.77 4.96
CA LEU A 834 3.54 -26.72 5.51
C LEU A 834 4.19 -25.42 5.04
N ARG A 835 4.95 -24.78 5.92
CA ARG A 835 5.66 -23.56 5.65
C ARG A 835 7.09 -23.62 6.16
N CYS A 836 8.02 -23.03 5.38
CA CYS A 836 9.39 -22.81 5.80
C CYS A 836 9.88 -21.50 5.17
N ASP A 837 10.23 -20.51 6.00
CA ASP A 837 10.77 -19.24 5.57
C ASP A 837 12.21 -19.15 6.11
N TYR A 838 13.15 -18.94 5.23
CA TYR A 838 14.56 -18.71 5.57
C TYR A 838 14.96 -17.31 5.17
N THR A 839 15.67 -16.60 6.03
CA THR A 839 16.28 -15.29 5.70
C THR A 839 17.69 -15.25 6.28
N ASN A 840 18.64 -14.92 5.43
CA ASN A 840 20.01 -14.61 5.83
C ASN A 840 20.29 -13.13 5.54
N ARG A 841 20.93 -12.45 6.48
CA ARG A 841 21.41 -11.08 6.34
C ARG A 841 22.87 -11.02 6.72
N HIS A 842 23.67 -10.56 5.79
CA HIS A 842 25.11 -10.41 5.95
C HIS A 842 25.50 -8.95 5.74
N THR A 843 26.16 -8.36 6.71
CA THR A 843 26.66 -6.97 6.66
C THR A 843 28.15 -6.97 6.94
N SER A 844 28.92 -6.37 6.07
CA SER A 844 30.36 -6.13 6.22
C SER A 844 30.69 -4.67 5.89
N SER A 845 31.69 -4.12 6.54
CA SER A 845 32.21 -2.77 6.28
C SER A 845 33.68 -2.86 5.85
N HIS A 846 34.12 -1.85 5.09
CA HIS A 846 35.54 -1.68 4.75
C HIS A 846 36.34 -1.00 5.87
N ARG A 847 35.73 -0.81 7.03
CA ARG A 847 36.38 -0.33 8.24
C ARG A 847 37.12 -1.50 8.91
N ASP A 848 38.39 -1.29 9.30
CA ASP A 848 39.27 -2.36 9.80
C ASP A 848 38.79 -2.99 11.12
N ASP A 849 38.06 -2.22 11.92
CA ASP A 849 37.54 -2.62 13.23
C ASP A 849 36.07 -3.10 13.22
N PHE A 850 35.50 -3.34 12.02
CA PHE A 850 34.12 -3.77 11.90
C PHE A 850 33.99 -5.28 11.89
N ASP A 851 33.31 -5.81 12.90
CA ASP A 851 32.94 -7.23 12.94
C ASP A 851 31.80 -7.55 11.98
N THR A 852 32.08 -8.43 11.02
CA THR A 852 31.10 -8.88 10.04
C THR A 852 29.89 -9.55 10.73
N GLN A 853 28.70 -9.02 10.45
CA GLN A 853 27.45 -9.54 11.02
C GLN A 853 26.77 -10.51 10.06
N ASN A 854 26.35 -11.66 10.55
CA ASN A 854 25.70 -12.69 9.76
C ASN A 854 24.53 -13.34 10.52
N ALA A 855 23.32 -12.85 10.28
CA ALA A 855 22.11 -13.27 11.00
C ALA A 855 21.21 -14.18 10.13
N HIS A 856 20.65 -15.20 10.75
CA HIS A 856 19.76 -16.17 10.13
C HIS A 856 18.42 -16.21 10.85
N HIS A 857 17.34 -16.17 10.09
CA HIS A 857 15.97 -16.44 10.56
C HIS A 857 15.43 -17.65 9.83
N ILE A 858 14.89 -18.60 10.57
CA ILE A 858 14.28 -19.82 10.04
C ILE A 858 12.94 -19.98 10.73
N ASN A 859 11.85 -19.71 9.99
CA ASN A 859 10.49 -19.86 10.50
C ASN A 859 9.88 -21.07 9.79
N TYR A 860 9.43 -22.04 10.54
CA TYR A 860 8.84 -23.26 9.97
C TYR A 860 7.65 -23.74 10.80
N GLY A 861 6.71 -24.35 10.12
CA GLY A 861 5.52 -24.83 10.81
C GLY A 861 4.45 -25.41 9.92
N ILE A 862 3.30 -25.62 10.54
CA ILE A 862 2.16 -26.27 9.93
C ILE A 862 0.88 -25.51 10.29
N SER A 863 0.03 -25.27 9.31
CA SER A 863 -1.31 -24.73 9.52
C SER A 863 -2.37 -25.61 8.87
N GLY A 864 -3.56 -25.63 9.43
CA GLY A 864 -4.65 -26.44 8.91
C GLY A 864 -6.04 -25.90 9.21
N VAL A 865 -6.96 -26.18 8.29
CA VAL A 865 -8.39 -25.92 8.45
C VAL A 865 -9.12 -27.23 8.25
N PHE A 866 -9.82 -27.67 9.28
CA PHE A 866 -10.51 -28.96 9.32
C PHE A 866 -12.01 -28.74 9.58
N ARG A 867 -12.82 -29.32 8.72
CA ARG A 867 -14.27 -29.36 8.91
C ARG A 867 -14.62 -30.69 9.58
N LEU A 868 -15.31 -30.61 10.69
CA LEU A 868 -15.73 -31.76 11.48
C LEU A 868 -17.25 -31.99 11.31
N PRO A 869 -17.76 -33.20 11.60
CA PRO A 869 -19.18 -33.50 11.61
C PRO A 869 -19.98 -32.57 12.54
N ALA A 870 -21.29 -32.51 12.34
CA ALA A 870 -22.25 -31.75 13.15
C ALA A 870 -22.07 -30.21 13.17
N GLY A 871 -21.37 -29.63 12.17
CA GLY A 871 -21.17 -28.18 12.06
C GLY A 871 -19.98 -27.62 12.86
N PHE A 872 -19.09 -28.47 13.34
CA PHE A 872 -17.83 -28.06 13.96
C PHE A 872 -16.73 -27.80 12.93
N GLY A 873 -15.83 -26.91 13.26
CA GLY A 873 -14.62 -26.61 12.50
C GLY A 873 -13.43 -26.31 13.40
N ILE A 874 -12.24 -26.67 12.96
CA ILE A 874 -10.97 -26.34 13.63
C ILE A 874 -10.09 -25.62 12.63
N SER A 875 -9.53 -24.47 13.03
CA SER A 875 -8.43 -23.82 12.35
C SER A 875 -7.26 -23.76 13.33
N THR A 876 -6.10 -24.21 12.91
CA THR A 876 -4.91 -24.23 13.75
C THR A 876 -3.67 -23.78 13.00
N ASP A 877 -2.75 -23.14 13.70
CA ASP A 877 -1.48 -22.64 13.20
C ASP A 877 -0.40 -22.85 14.26
N PHE A 878 0.59 -23.65 13.92
CA PHE A 878 1.76 -23.93 14.77
C PHE A 878 3.02 -23.54 14.02
N MET A 879 3.77 -22.57 14.55
CA MET A 879 4.97 -22.02 13.94
C MET A 879 6.11 -21.97 14.95
N CYS A 880 7.30 -22.37 14.51
CA CYS A 880 8.56 -22.16 15.22
C CYS A 880 9.33 -21.02 14.58
N TYR A 881 9.63 -19.98 15.34
CA TYR A 881 10.42 -18.83 14.92
C TYR A 881 11.83 -18.98 15.49
N THR A 882 12.80 -19.25 14.61
CA THR A 882 14.17 -19.55 15.00
C THR A 882 15.10 -18.44 14.52
N ARG A 883 15.92 -17.94 15.44
CA ARG A 883 16.93 -16.91 15.16
C ARG A 883 18.30 -17.45 15.54
N ARG A 884 19.32 -17.16 14.72
CA ARG A 884 20.70 -17.59 14.91
C ARG A 884 21.68 -16.55 14.37
N GLY A 885 22.90 -16.54 14.92
CA GLY A 885 24.01 -15.73 14.42
C GLY A 885 24.03 -14.30 14.93
N TYR A 886 23.41 -14.05 16.07
CA TYR A 886 23.35 -12.71 16.67
C TYR A 886 24.54 -12.39 17.60
N GLY A 887 25.46 -13.35 17.77
CA GLY A 887 26.65 -13.16 18.58
C GLY A 887 26.41 -13.13 20.08
N VAL A 888 25.15 -13.35 20.51
CA VAL A 888 24.77 -13.42 21.94
C VAL A 888 23.70 -14.49 22.14
N ASP A 889 23.94 -15.39 23.09
CA ASP A 889 23.15 -16.61 23.26
C ASP A 889 21.65 -16.37 23.54
N TYR A 890 21.32 -15.31 24.27
CA TYR A 890 19.93 -14.97 24.61
C TYR A 890 19.10 -14.52 23.41
N LEU A 891 19.72 -14.16 22.28
CA LEU A 891 19.04 -13.80 21.02
C LEU A 891 18.91 -14.96 20.05
N ASP A 892 19.73 -16.00 20.22
CA ASP A 892 19.73 -17.21 19.38
C ASP A 892 18.64 -18.18 19.85
N THR A 893 17.37 -17.78 19.71
CA THR A 893 16.19 -18.46 20.27
C THR A 893 15.40 -19.25 19.23
N THR A 894 14.54 -20.15 19.73
CA THR A 894 13.46 -20.79 18.99
C THR A 894 12.17 -20.64 19.76
N ASP A 895 11.22 -19.92 19.18
CA ASP A 895 9.96 -19.53 19.81
C ASP A 895 8.79 -20.29 19.14
N PRO A 896 8.31 -21.43 19.70
CA PRO A 896 7.13 -22.12 19.17
C PRO A 896 5.85 -21.38 19.58
N VAL A 897 5.03 -20.97 18.59
CA VAL A 897 3.75 -20.29 18.79
C VAL A 897 2.64 -21.18 18.25
N TRP A 898 1.62 -21.41 19.06
CA TRP A 898 0.46 -22.22 18.69
C TRP A 898 -0.84 -21.46 18.89
N ASN A 899 -1.61 -21.32 17.79
CA ASN A 899 -2.91 -20.68 17.76
C ASN A 899 -3.97 -21.69 17.30
N VAL A 900 -5.15 -21.66 17.93
CA VAL A 900 -6.27 -22.55 17.60
C VAL A 900 -7.58 -21.76 17.61
N ARG A 901 -8.44 -22.02 16.64
CA ARG A 901 -9.83 -21.58 16.62
C ARG A 901 -10.75 -22.79 16.45
N LEU A 902 -11.68 -22.94 17.35
CA LEU A 902 -12.82 -23.85 17.23
C LEU A 902 -14.04 -23.03 16.80
N THR A 903 -14.78 -23.56 15.85
CA THR A 903 -16.04 -22.95 15.37
C THR A 903 -17.16 -23.97 15.48
N TYR A 904 -18.35 -23.50 15.82
CA TYR A 904 -19.55 -24.31 15.77
C TYR A 904 -20.67 -23.50 15.11
N SER A 905 -21.28 -24.05 14.07
CA SER A 905 -22.47 -23.52 13.42
C SER A 905 -23.55 -24.58 13.39
N HIS A 906 -24.68 -24.30 14.01
CA HIS A 906 -25.77 -25.28 14.07
C HIS A 906 -26.33 -25.55 12.67
N PRO A 907 -26.45 -26.79 12.20
CA PRO A 907 -26.87 -27.11 10.82
C PRO A 907 -28.23 -26.54 10.39
N ARG A 908 -29.16 -26.35 11.32
CA ARG A 908 -30.47 -25.74 11.05
C ARG A 908 -30.53 -24.23 11.28
N TYR A 909 -29.64 -23.68 12.13
CA TYR A 909 -29.63 -22.27 12.51
C TYR A 909 -28.31 -21.61 12.11
N THR A 910 -27.99 -21.67 10.81
CA THR A 910 -26.72 -21.22 10.20
C THR A 910 -26.43 -19.73 10.39
N ARG A 911 -27.38 -18.95 10.93
CA ARG A 911 -27.16 -17.54 11.26
C ARG A 911 -26.27 -17.31 12.47
N TRP A 912 -26.16 -18.31 13.36
CA TRP A 912 -25.38 -18.23 14.59
C TRP A 912 -24.10 -19.06 14.44
N VAL A 913 -22.96 -18.42 14.69
CA VAL A 913 -21.66 -19.08 14.76
C VAL A 913 -21.01 -18.81 16.10
N PHE A 914 -20.67 -19.85 16.81
CA PHE A 914 -19.95 -19.81 18.08
C PHE A 914 -18.48 -20.09 17.80
N MET A 915 -17.59 -19.32 18.41
CA MET A 915 -16.14 -19.43 18.22
C MET A 915 -15.43 -19.44 19.56
N ALA A 916 -14.39 -20.27 19.66
CA ALA A 916 -13.45 -20.26 20.76
C ALA A 916 -12.04 -20.10 20.17
N ASP A 917 -11.36 -19.02 20.54
CA ASP A 917 -10.04 -18.64 20.07
C ASP A 917 -9.01 -18.85 21.19
N GLY A 918 -7.95 -19.60 20.92
CA GLY A 918 -6.76 -19.69 21.76
C GLY A 918 -5.58 -19.05 21.02
N PHE A 919 -5.01 -18.01 21.60
CA PHE A 919 -3.86 -17.29 21.07
C PHE A 919 -2.62 -17.57 21.92
N ASP A 920 -1.50 -17.90 21.25
CA ASP A 920 -0.21 -18.23 21.86
C ASP A 920 -0.35 -19.18 23.06
N LEU A 921 -0.97 -20.35 22.81
CA LEU A 921 -1.27 -21.34 23.85
C LEU A 921 -0.02 -21.81 24.61
N LEU A 922 1.13 -21.80 23.95
CA LEU A 922 2.41 -22.19 24.54
C LEU A 922 3.10 -21.06 25.32
N HIS A 923 2.59 -19.85 25.25
CA HIS A 923 3.15 -18.65 25.88
C HIS A 923 4.64 -18.43 25.54
N LYS A 924 4.97 -18.56 24.27
CA LYS A 924 6.34 -18.43 23.74
C LYS A 924 6.50 -17.31 22.73
N LEU A 925 5.43 -16.57 22.43
CA LEU A 925 5.52 -15.46 21.50
C LEU A 925 6.43 -14.37 22.06
N SER A 926 7.55 -14.13 21.43
CA SER A 926 8.45 -13.02 21.73
C SER A 926 8.28 -11.89 20.73
N ASN A 927 8.19 -10.66 21.22
CA ASN A 927 8.09 -9.46 20.37
C ASN A 927 9.44 -8.73 20.37
N VAL A 928 10.47 -9.41 19.92
CA VAL A 928 11.83 -8.88 19.78
C VAL A 928 12.08 -8.56 18.32
N ASN A 929 12.37 -7.29 18.03
CA ASN A 929 12.84 -6.85 16.73
C ASN A 929 14.36 -6.64 16.79
N TYR A 930 15.01 -7.00 15.69
CA TYR A 930 16.44 -6.92 15.54
C TYR A 930 16.81 -6.21 14.25
N ALA A 931 17.69 -5.23 14.36
CA ALA A 931 18.20 -4.49 13.23
C ALA A 931 19.73 -4.41 13.31
N VAL A 932 20.40 -4.66 12.19
CA VAL A 932 21.85 -4.46 12.02
C VAL A 932 22.06 -3.47 10.88
N THR A 933 22.89 -2.48 11.17
CA THR A 933 23.42 -1.51 10.19
C THR A 933 24.94 -1.49 10.33
N ALA A 934 25.63 -0.74 9.50
CA ALA A 934 27.07 -0.56 9.66
C ALA A 934 27.43 0.28 10.89
N THR A 935 26.48 1.07 11.40
CA THR A 935 26.69 1.92 12.58
C THR A 935 26.37 1.21 13.89
N GLY A 936 25.73 0.06 13.83
CA GLY A 936 25.39 -0.66 15.06
C GLY A 936 24.38 -1.78 14.89
N ARG A 937 24.17 -2.46 15.98
CA ARG A 937 23.20 -3.53 16.18
C ARG A 937 22.18 -3.10 17.22
N THR A 938 20.91 -3.14 16.90
CA THR A 938 19.83 -2.79 17.83
C THR A 938 18.92 -3.98 18.05
N VAL A 939 18.68 -4.32 19.30
CA VAL A 939 17.70 -5.29 19.77
C VAL A 939 16.60 -4.53 20.48
N THR A 940 15.38 -4.67 20.04
CA THR A 940 14.23 -4.00 20.66
C THR A 940 13.19 -5.03 21.07
N TYR A 941 12.88 -5.08 22.34
CA TYR A 941 11.70 -5.74 22.86
C TYR A 941 10.55 -4.73 22.98
N THR A 942 9.36 -5.10 22.55
CA THR A 942 8.14 -4.32 22.81
C THR A 942 7.08 -5.23 23.43
N ASN A 943 6.26 -4.68 24.33
CA ASN A 943 5.11 -5.43 24.81
C ASN A 943 4.13 -5.69 23.65
N SER A 944 3.43 -6.80 23.71
CA SER A 944 2.42 -7.21 22.75
C SER A 944 1.19 -7.74 23.47
N LEU A 945 0.24 -8.27 22.71
CA LEU A 945 -0.89 -8.99 23.27
C LEU A 945 -0.39 -10.19 24.08
N PRO A 946 -0.79 -10.37 25.35
CA PRO A 946 -0.52 -11.61 26.09
C PRO A 946 -1.34 -12.75 25.50
N ARG A 947 -0.98 -13.99 25.86
CA ARG A 947 -1.83 -15.14 25.54
C ARG A 947 -3.25 -14.95 26.09
N TYR A 948 -4.23 -15.43 25.35
CA TYR A 948 -5.63 -15.39 25.81
C TYR A 948 -6.46 -16.53 25.22
N LEU A 949 -7.56 -16.83 25.92
CA LEU A 949 -8.67 -17.61 25.40
C LEU A 949 -9.87 -16.69 25.29
N MET A 950 -10.58 -16.74 24.17
CA MET A 950 -11.75 -15.88 23.92
C MET A 950 -12.90 -16.68 23.35
N PHE A 951 -14.09 -16.49 23.91
CA PHE A 951 -15.35 -16.97 23.34
C PHE A 951 -16.07 -15.83 22.64
N SER A 952 -16.55 -16.08 21.43
CA SER A 952 -17.32 -15.11 20.67
C SER A 952 -18.52 -15.75 19.97
N VAL A 953 -19.56 -14.94 19.79
CA VAL A 953 -20.78 -15.29 19.09
C VAL A 953 -20.93 -14.33 17.93
N GLN A 954 -21.13 -14.87 16.73
CA GLN A 954 -21.41 -14.12 15.53
C GLN A 954 -22.83 -14.39 15.05
N TYR A 955 -23.58 -13.33 14.76
CA TYR A 955 -24.89 -13.39 14.15
C TYR A 955 -24.84 -12.83 12.73
N ARG A 956 -25.34 -13.60 11.76
CA ARG A 956 -25.36 -13.26 10.34
C ARG A 956 -26.80 -13.21 9.83
N LEU A 957 -27.19 -12.08 9.28
CA LEU A 957 -28.52 -11.88 8.71
C LEU A 957 -28.38 -11.42 7.26
N ASN A 958 -29.00 -12.15 6.35
CA ASN A 958 -29.16 -11.75 4.96
C ASN A 958 -30.66 -11.67 4.67
N LEU A 959 -31.15 -10.46 4.44
CA LEU A 959 -32.52 -10.18 4.08
C LEU A 959 -32.58 -9.83 2.60
N GLN A 960 -33.35 -10.60 1.86
CA GLN A 960 -33.68 -10.30 0.48
C GLN A 960 -35.00 -9.54 0.40
N PRO A 961 -35.18 -8.63 -0.57
CA PRO A 961 -36.51 -8.08 -0.84
C PRO A 961 -37.45 -9.23 -1.18
N LYS A 962 -38.64 -9.21 -0.61
CA LYS A 962 -39.70 -10.11 -1.02
C LYS A 962 -39.96 -9.88 -2.51
N LYS A 963 -39.96 -10.95 -3.30
CA LYS A 963 -40.48 -10.89 -4.67
C LYS A 963 -41.94 -10.42 -4.58
N HIS A 964 -42.19 -9.18 -5.00
CA HIS A 964 -43.53 -8.75 -5.31
C HIS A 964 -43.98 -9.29 -6.67
#